data_a8aa58b0c5035cece7e65506a3f9a6b7
#
_entry.id   a8aa58b0c5035cece7e65506a3f9a6b7
#
_cell.length_a   1.000
_cell.length_b   1.000
_cell.length_c   1.000
_cell.angle_alpha   90.00
_cell.angle_beta   90.00
_cell.angle_gamma   90.00
#
_symmetry.space_group_name_H-M   'P 1'
#
loop_
_entity.id
_entity.type
_entity.pdbx_description
1 polymer ?
#
loop_
_entity_poly.entity_id
_entity_poly.type
_entity_poly.pdbx_seq_one_letter_code
_entity_poly.pdbx_strand_id
1 'polypeptide(L)'
;MAALLNFPGDDEIRLRGMFCSHFMDSSLFLSLAPTVDVCYSSRKRSRVTAPSIIGEELMKTAPLLKKQLTCCSIDALPDECLFEILRRLPRSQERSIAACVSKRWLMLLSNIQPSEDMEVVQKGEKILRSSRKPLPDLNYPEPLVSGLNSSIESGGYITRCLEGEEATDVRLAAIAVSNTSRGGIGKLKIRGGNSTCKATDAGLSAIGHGCPLLRVLSIWKVPLITDAGLAAIADGCPLLENLDICQCPLISDKGLIAIAQKCPNLTSLTIDSCSGVCNDGLQALGHGCSKLLSISIKDCPLVGDKGVSSLVAHASSSIMKIKLQNVNISDVTLAVIGHYGKAVTNISLNALQNVSERGFWVMGNALNLVNLTSCTISCCPGATDRGLEAIAKGCPRLKMMCIKRSQNLSDAGLKSFTGSAKMLERLQLEECNGITLVSVFEGLLNCCSRFRSLALIKCLGIKDITCHLEELPTCMSLQYLTIRDCPGFTSCSLSMVGKLCPSLQQIDLSRLVGVTDAGIFSLLESSQSELVKVNLEGCVSLSDASISSLVKALGSSLKFLSLKGCKEITDRSLLSISANCSVLKDLDVSCCSISDFGVAAIASAKQLNLRTLSLAGCAEVTKKSLSFLEKMKESLEGLNLQQCKLINTHVVGSFEEKLWWCDILS
;
A
#
# COMPACT_ATOMS: atom_id res chain seq x y z
N MET A 1 5.35 -18.97 39.04
CA MET A 1 4.19 -18.17 38.57
C MET A 1 3.33 -17.58 39.69
N ALA A 2 3.75 -17.56 40.94
CA ALA A 2 2.92 -17.07 42.05
C ALA A 2 3.54 -15.90 42.85
N ALA A 3 4.53 -15.22 42.32
CA ALA A 3 5.30 -14.22 43.09
C ALA A 3 5.25 -12.77 42.53
N LEU A 4 4.28 -12.44 41.65
CA LEU A 4 4.18 -11.07 41.09
C LEU A 4 2.79 -10.41 41.24
N LEU A 5 2.02 -10.82 42.24
CA LEU A 5 0.71 -10.23 42.51
C LEU A 5 0.67 -9.64 43.92
N ASN A 6 1.31 -8.49 44.14
CA ASN A 6 0.98 -7.63 45.28
C ASN A 6 1.27 -6.16 44.93
N PHE A 7 0.23 -5.40 44.70
CA PHE A 7 0.20 -3.96 44.80
C PHE A 7 -1.11 -3.54 45.49
N PRO A 8 -1.07 -2.63 46.45
CA PRO A 8 -2.25 -2.15 47.17
C PRO A 8 -2.83 -0.89 46.54
N GLY A 9 -4.15 -0.69 46.73
CA GLY A 9 -4.80 0.62 46.64
C GLY A 9 -5.99 0.67 45.68
N ASP A 10 -7.15 0.25 46.21
CA ASP A 10 -8.47 0.63 45.71
C ASP A 10 -8.71 2.12 45.90
N ASP A 11 -9.26 2.77 44.88
CA ASP A 11 -10.21 3.84 45.04
C ASP A 11 -11.18 3.92 43.84
N GLU A 12 -12.46 3.78 44.16
CA GLU A 12 -13.60 3.86 43.26
C GLU A 12 -13.76 5.26 42.68
N ILE A 13 -13.87 5.37 41.37
CA ILE A 13 -14.56 6.49 40.73
C ILE A 13 -15.52 5.97 39.66
N ARG A 14 -16.81 6.08 39.98
CA ARG A 14 -17.94 5.98 39.06
C ARG A 14 -17.84 7.05 37.98
N LEU A 15 -17.92 6.68 36.74
CA LEU A 15 -18.25 7.59 35.64
C LEU A 15 -19.39 7.06 34.81
N ARG A 16 -20.43 7.90 34.79
CA ARG A 16 -21.66 7.80 34.00
C ARG A 16 -21.34 7.81 32.51
N GLY A 17 -22.13 7.04 31.78
CA GLY A 17 -22.14 7.00 30.32
C GLY A 17 -22.57 8.33 29.69
N MET A 18 -22.03 8.54 28.53
CA MET A 18 -22.60 9.45 27.54
C MET A 18 -22.42 8.82 26.15
N PHE A 19 -23.56 8.50 25.57
CA PHE A 19 -23.72 8.17 24.16
C PHE A 19 -23.29 9.34 23.28
N CYS A 20 -22.53 9.08 22.25
CA CYS A 20 -22.52 9.96 21.09
C CYS A 20 -22.54 9.11 19.81
N SER A 21 -23.70 9.19 19.18
CA SER A 21 -24.04 8.63 17.89
C SER A 21 -23.55 9.56 16.77
N HIS A 22 -23.22 8.93 15.62
CA HIS A 22 -23.20 9.48 14.26
C HIS A 22 -22.17 10.56 13.90
N PHE A 23 -21.26 10.19 13.02
CA PHE A 23 -21.26 10.73 11.66
C PHE A 23 -20.43 9.81 10.75
N MET A 24 -21.11 9.19 9.80
CA MET A 24 -20.51 8.66 8.57
C MET A 24 -20.07 9.87 7.74
N ASP A 25 -18.82 9.90 7.37
CA ASP A 25 -18.44 10.62 6.16
C ASP A 25 -17.32 9.86 5.45
N SER A 26 -17.75 9.31 4.34
CA SER A 26 -16.91 8.64 3.35
C SER A 26 -16.34 9.72 2.45
N SER A 27 -15.07 9.99 2.59
CA SER A 27 -14.22 10.46 1.47
C SER A 27 -12.78 10.63 1.90
N LEU A 28 -11.88 10.23 1.00
CA LEU A 28 -10.46 10.56 0.90
C LEU A 28 -9.49 9.40 1.18
N PHE A 29 -9.38 8.55 0.17
CA PHE A 29 -8.13 7.88 -0.11
C PHE A 29 -7.71 8.22 -1.54
N LEU A 30 -6.87 9.20 -1.67
CA LEU A 30 -6.02 9.42 -2.84
C LEU A 30 -4.76 10.14 -2.37
N SER A 31 -3.73 9.39 -2.06
CA SER A 31 -2.38 9.94 -2.06
C SER A 31 -1.39 8.86 -2.45
N LEU A 32 -0.93 8.96 -3.69
CA LEU A 32 0.37 8.48 -4.18
C LEU A 32 0.68 7.01 -3.87
N ALA A 33 0.11 6.12 -4.67
CA ALA A 33 0.64 4.77 -4.86
C ALA A 33 1.47 4.74 -6.14
N PRO A 34 2.64 4.12 -6.15
CA PRO A 34 3.16 3.53 -7.35
C PRO A 34 2.51 2.15 -7.50
N THR A 35 2.10 1.84 -8.72
CA THR A 35 1.50 0.58 -9.18
C THR A 35 0.11 0.26 -8.63
N VAL A 36 -0.86 0.80 -9.34
CA VAL A 36 -2.23 0.35 -9.33
C VAL A 36 -2.29 -0.97 -10.07
N ASP A 37 -2.64 -2.05 -9.38
CA ASP A 37 -3.26 -3.21 -10.01
C ASP A 37 -4.64 -2.77 -10.51
N VAL A 38 -4.70 -2.33 -11.75
CA VAL A 38 -5.93 -1.98 -12.42
C VAL A 38 -6.66 -3.27 -12.76
N CYS A 39 -7.64 -3.64 -11.94
CA CYS A 39 -8.66 -4.60 -12.34
C CYS A 39 -9.52 -3.96 -13.42
N TYR A 40 -9.26 -4.28 -14.67
CA TYR A 40 -10.10 -3.87 -15.78
C TYR A 40 -11.45 -4.56 -15.72
N SER A 41 -12.48 -3.78 -15.47
CA SER A 41 -13.86 -4.13 -15.80
C SER A 41 -13.97 -4.20 -17.32
N SER A 42 -14.22 -5.39 -17.86
CA SER A 42 -14.43 -5.62 -19.29
C SER A 42 -15.75 -4.99 -19.75
N ARG A 43 -15.72 -3.74 -20.20
CA ARG A 43 -16.77 -3.21 -21.08
C ARG A 43 -16.55 -3.75 -22.49
N LYS A 44 -17.52 -4.55 -22.96
CA LYS A 44 -17.62 -5.04 -24.35
C LYS A 44 -17.52 -3.86 -25.31
N ARG A 45 -16.47 -3.82 -26.14
CA ARG A 45 -16.42 -2.95 -27.32
C ARG A 45 -16.99 -3.72 -28.52
N SER A 46 -18.00 -3.12 -29.14
CA SER A 46 -18.53 -3.51 -30.43
C SER A 46 -17.47 -3.33 -31.54
N ARG A 47 -17.38 -4.33 -32.40
CA ARG A 47 -16.55 -4.31 -33.61
C ARG A 47 -16.94 -3.15 -34.51
N VAL A 48 -15.98 -2.32 -34.88
CA VAL A 48 -16.08 -1.43 -36.02
C VAL A 48 -15.57 -2.22 -37.25
N THR A 49 -16.46 -2.45 -38.20
CA THR A 49 -16.17 -3.03 -39.48
C THR A 49 -15.54 -2.00 -40.40
N ALA A 50 -14.41 -2.34 -41.03
CA ALA A 50 -13.85 -1.59 -42.14
C ALA A 50 -14.61 -1.88 -43.45
N PRO A 51 -14.72 -0.89 -44.37
CA PRO A 51 -15.48 -1.07 -45.58
C PRO A 51 -14.73 -1.87 -46.65
N SER A 52 -15.42 -2.84 -47.25
CA SER A 52 -15.00 -3.59 -48.41
C SER A 52 -15.31 -2.84 -49.71
N ILE A 53 -14.40 -2.86 -50.68
CA ILE A 53 -14.61 -2.44 -52.04
C ILE A 53 -14.58 -3.68 -52.95
N ILE A 54 -15.73 -3.96 -53.55
CA ILE A 54 -16.13 -4.40 -54.89
C ILE A 54 -15.33 -5.49 -55.64
N GLY A 55 -16.10 -6.46 -56.16
CA GLY A 55 -15.76 -7.24 -57.37
C GLY A 55 -16.49 -8.57 -57.50
N GLU A 56 -17.68 -8.56 -58.12
CA GLU A 56 -18.40 -9.49 -59.00
C GLU A 56 -17.69 -10.82 -59.38
N GLU A 57 -18.30 -11.90 -59.55
CA GLU A 57 -19.48 -12.54 -60.07
C GLU A 57 -19.24 -14.04 -60.35
N LEU A 58 -20.28 -14.84 -60.20
CA LEU A 58 -20.67 -16.07 -60.93
C LEU A 58 -19.90 -17.42 -60.77
N MET A 59 -20.52 -18.42 -60.35
CA MET A 59 -21.19 -19.59 -60.90
C MET A 59 -21.22 -20.84 -60.02
N LYS A 60 -22.42 -21.27 -59.75
CA LYS A 60 -23.06 -22.59 -59.56
C LYS A 60 -22.20 -23.87 -59.65
N THR A 61 -22.34 -24.79 -58.74
CA THR A 61 -22.95 -26.14 -58.75
C THR A 61 -22.29 -27.10 -57.73
N ALA A 62 -23.13 -27.59 -56.82
CA ALA A 62 -23.29 -28.91 -56.20
C ALA A 62 -22.08 -29.73 -55.62
N PRO A 63 -22.35 -30.73 -54.76
CA PRO A 63 -21.67 -30.85 -53.46
C PRO A 63 -20.69 -32.02 -53.42
N LEU A 64 -19.56 -31.81 -52.74
CA LEU A 64 -18.67 -32.92 -52.34
C LEU A 64 -18.16 -32.67 -50.91
N LEU A 65 -18.38 -33.65 -50.06
CA LEU A 65 -17.86 -33.76 -48.71
C LEU A 65 -16.40 -33.29 -48.64
N LYS A 66 -16.16 -32.12 -48.05
CA LYS A 66 -14.85 -31.77 -47.50
C LYS A 66 -14.94 -31.83 -45.97
N LYS A 67 -14.31 -32.86 -45.40
CA LYS A 67 -13.88 -32.81 -44.00
C LYS A 67 -13.19 -31.48 -43.75
N GLN A 68 -13.83 -30.59 -42.99
CA GLN A 68 -13.14 -29.41 -42.44
C GLN A 68 -12.03 -29.89 -41.50
N LEU A 69 -10.80 -29.81 -41.94
CA LEU A 69 -9.65 -29.69 -41.06
C LEU A 69 -9.84 -28.39 -40.29
N THR A 70 -10.38 -28.47 -39.09
CA THR A 70 -10.34 -27.38 -38.14
C THR A 70 -8.86 -27.09 -37.89
N CYS A 71 -8.36 -25.96 -38.39
CA CYS A 71 -7.09 -25.40 -37.97
C CYS A 71 -7.16 -25.22 -36.44
N CYS A 72 -6.49 -26.08 -35.71
CA CYS A 72 -6.34 -25.94 -34.27
C CYS A 72 -5.49 -24.69 -34.02
N SER A 73 -6.14 -23.57 -33.80
CA SER A 73 -5.45 -22.35 -33.36
C SER A 73 -4.81 -22.61 -31.98
N ILE A 74 -3.60 -22.10 -31.78
CA ILE A 74 -2.90 -22.12 -30.50
C ILE A 74 -3.76 -21.47 -29.41
N ASP A 75 -4.65 -20.55 -29.75
CA ASP A 75 -5.61 -19.91 -28.85
C ASP A 75 -6.71 -20.85 -28.32
N ALA A 76 -6.88 -22.02 -28.93
CA ALA A 76 -7.79 -23.06 -28.43
C ALA A 76 -7.20 -23.84 -27.24
N LEU A 77 -5.90 -23.67 -26.96
CA LEU A 77 -5.24 -24.32 -25.83
C LEU A 77 -5.74 -23.69 -24.51
N PRO A 78 -5.89 -24.51 -23.44
CA PRO A 78 -6.09 -24.00 -22.07
C PRO A 78 -4.98 -23.03 -21.66
N ASP A 79 -5.28 -22.10 -20.73
CA ASP A 79 -4.33 -21.10 -20.25
C ASP A 79 -3.06 -21.72 -19.67
N GLU A 80 -3.19 -22.87 -19.02
CA GLU A 80 -2.10 -23.63 -18.42
C GLU A 80 -1.11 -24.12 -19.48
N CYS A 81 -1.62 -24.60 -20.58
CA CYS A 81 -0.80 -25.04 -21.70
C CYS A 81 -0.10 -23.86 -22.37
N LEU A 82 -0.84 -22.76 -22.59
CA LEU A 82 -0.27 -21.52 -23.13
C LEU A 82 0.79 -20.93 -22.19
N PHE A 83 0.53 -20.91 -20.87
CA PHE A 83 1.49 -20.43 -19.89
C PHE A 83 2.80 -21.23 -19.93
N GLU A 84 2.73 -22.58 -19.96
CA GLU A 84 3.92 -23.43 -20.07
C GLU A 84 4.69 -23.24 -21.38
N ILE A 85 4.01 -22.94 -22.49
CA ILE A 85 4.65 -22.60 -23.75
C ILE A 85 5.34 -21.24 -23.65
N LEU A 86 4.62 -20.21 -23.17
CA LEU A 86 5.12 -18.85 -23.07
C LEU A 86 6.24 -18.70 -22.06
N ARG A 87 6.21 -19.47 -20.96
CA ARG A 87 7.27 -19.52 -19.95
C ARG A 87 8.61 -20.00 -20.50
N ARG A 88 8.58 -20.87 -21.51
CA ARG A 88 9.79 -21.44 -22.15
C ARG A 88 10.40 -20.54 -23.22
N LEU A 89 9.82 -19.37 -23.51
CA LEU A 89 10.43 -18.40 -24.41
C LEU A 89 11.74 -17.87 -23.80
N PRO A 90 12.90 -18.02 -24.51
CA PRO A 90 14.22 -17.88 -23.89
C PRO A 90 14.67 -16.43 -23.68
N ARG A 91 14.04 -15.43 -24.28
CA ARG A 91 14.49 -14.03 -24.23
C ARG A 91 13.35 -13.07 -23.87
N SER A 92 13.69 -12.00 -23.17
CA SER A 92 12.75 -10.94 -22.81
C SER A 92 12.10 -10.29 -24.04
N GLN A 93 12.83 -10.18 -25.14
CA GLN A 93 12.34 -9.64 -26.41
C GLN A 93 11.28 -10.55 -27.06
N GLU A 94 11.47 -11.86 -27.03
CA GLU A 94 10.50 -12.83 -27.56
C GLU A 94 9.22 -12.86 -26.73
N ARG A 95 9.35 -12.74 -25.40
CA ARG A 95 8.20 -12.58 -24.48
C ARG A 95 7.45 -11.28 -24.75
N SER A 96 8.15 -10.17 -25.00
CA SER A 96 7.53 -8.89 -25.37
C SER A 96 6.77 -8.97 -26.69
N ILE A 97 7.31 -9.65 -27.69
CA ILE A 97 6.62 -9.89 -28.97
C ILE A 97 5.38 -10.76 -28.76
N ALA A 98 5.51 -11.84 -27.97
CA ALA A 98 4.38 -12.70 -27.62
C ALA A 98 3.28 -11.95 -26.84
N ALA A 99 3.64 -11.00 -25.98
CA ALA A 99 2.70 -10.15 -25.25
C ALA A 99 1.83 -9.28 -26.18
N CYS A 100 2.32 -8.94 -27.37
CA CYS A 100 1.59 -8.16 -28.36
C CYS A 100 0.57 -8.98 -29.17
N VAL A 101 0.57 -10.31 -29.08
CA VAL A 101 -0.31 -11.18 -29.88
C VAL A 101 -1.77 -11.10 -29.43
N SER A 102 -2.01 -11.14 -28.14
CA SER A 102 -3.37 -11.01 -27.58
C SER A 102 -3.34 -10.60 -26.10
N LYS A 103 -4.45 -10.00 -25.62
CA LYS A 103 -4.62 -9.68 -24.20
C LYS A 103 -4.48 -10.91 -23.28
N ARG A 104 -4.90 -12.06 -23.76
CA ARG A 104 -4.77 -13.34 -23.05
C ARG A 104 -3.31 -13.72 -22.87
N TRP A 105 -2.49 -13.58 -23.91
CA TRP A 105 -1.07 -13.87 -23.87
C TRP A 105 -0.32 -12.86 -22.99
N LEU A 106 -0.65 -11.58 -23.07
CA LEU A 106 -0.11 -10.54 -22.19
C LEU A 106 -0.37 -10.87 -20.72
N MET A 107 -1.60 -11.26 -20.37
CA MET A 107 -1.95 -11.63 -18.99
C MET A 107 -1.18 -12.87 -18.49
N LEU A 108 -0.97 -13.85 -19.36
CA LEU A 108 -0.20 -15.04 -19.01
C LEU A 108 1.29 -14.72 -18.84
N LEU A 109 1.86 -13.89 -19.70
CA LEU A 109 3.26 -13.48 -19.64
C LEU A 109 3.57 -12.58 -18.45
N SER A 110 2.61 -11.75 -18.03
CA SER A 110 2.78 -10.90 -16.83
C SER A 110 2.87 -11.70 -15.53
N ASN A 111 2.50 -12.96 -15.54
CA ASN A 111 2.63 -13.88 -14.38
C ASN A 111 3.98 -14.63 -14.37
N ILE A 112 4.87 -14.42 -15.34
CA ILE A 112 6.20 -15.04 -15.38
C ILE A 112 7.19 -14.10 -14.70
N GLN A 113 7.87 -14.59 -13.66
CA GLN A 113 8.83 -13.77 -12.89
C GLN A 113 10.21 -13.71 -13.57
N PRO A 114 10.95 -12.58 -13.42
CA PRO A 114 12.30 -12.40 -13.97
C PRO A 114 13.36 -13.35 -13.39
N SER A 115 13.11 -13.97 -12.24
CA SER A 115 14.06 -14.87 -11.57
C SER A 115 14.21 -16.25 -12.22
N GLU A 116 13.31 -16.64 -13.12
CA GLU A 116 13.40 -17.91 -13.83
C GLU A 116 14.37 -17.89 -15.03
N ASP A 117 14.91 -16.73 -15.39
CA ASP A 117 15.84 -16.58 -16.51
C ASP A 117 17.28 -17.05 -16.20
N MET A 118 17.60 -17.40 -14.94
CA MET A 118 18.99 -17.69 -14.51
C MET A 118 19.38 -19.18 -14.57
N GLU A 119 18.45 -20.11 -14.68
CA GLU A 119 18.82 -21.56 -14.65
C GLU A 119 19.19 -22.19 -16.00
N VAL A 120 18.90 -21.53 -17.12
CA VAL A 120 19.18 -22.10 -18.47
C VAL A 120 20.53 -21.66 -19.03
N VAL A 121 21.18 -20.62 -18.47
CA VAL A 121 22.44 -20.05 -18.99
C VAL A 121 23.69 -20.61 -18.30
N GLN A 122 23.60 -21.43 -17.25
CA GLN A 122 24.79 -21.93 -16.53
C GLN A 122 25.41 -23.21 -17.07
N LYS A 123 25.07 -23.68 -18.26
CA LYS A 123 25.76 -24.83 -18.91
C LYS A 123 26.54 -24.48 -20.18
N GLY A 124 27.05 -23.30 -20.32
CA GLY A 124 27.94 -22.97 -21.43
C GLY A 124 28.52 -21.58 -21.28
N GLU A 125 29.61 -21.48 -20.61
CA GLU A 125 30.70 -20.52 -20.74
C GLU A 125 31.28 -20.09 -19.39
N LYS A 126 32.19 -20.94 -18.90
CA LYS A 126 33.36 -20.44 -18.18
C LYS A 126 34.24 -19.82 -19.26
N ILE A 127 34.54 -18.55 -19.18
CA ILE A 127 35.83 -17.88 -19.42
C ILE A 127 35.62 -16.36 -19.53
N LEU A 128 36.41 -15.67 -18.69
CA LEU A 128 36.89 -14.29 -18.82
C LEU A 128 36.04 -13.09 -18.35
N ARG A 129 36.31 -12.69 -17.07
CA ARG A 129 36.99 -11.44 -16.65
C ARG A 129 36.15 -10.26 -16.26
N SER A 130 36.37 -9.93 -15.05
CA SER A 130 37.25 -8.93 -14.39
C SER A 130 36.66 -7.54 -14.31
N SER A 131 36.49 -7.13 -13.03
CA SER A 131 36.58 -5.76 -12.53
C SER A 131 35.67 -4.68 -13.13
N ARG A 132 34.49 -4.52 -12.58
CA ARG A 132 33.91 -3.21 -12.27
C ARG A 132 33.04 -3.35 -11.00
N LYS A 133 33.39 -2.58 -9.97
CA LYS A 133 32.61 -2.45 -8.74
C LYS A 133 31.21 -1.95 -9.08
N PRO A 134 30.12 -2.53 -8.55
CA PRO A 134 28.81 -1.94 -8.65
C PRO A 134 28.70 -0.79 -7.67
N LEU A 135 28.17 0.33 -8.14
CA LEU A 135 27.64 1.40 -7.29
C LEU A 135 26.47 0.87 -6.46
N PRO A 136 26.30 1.33 -5.22
CA PRO A 136 25.22 0.85 -4.36
C PRO A 136 23.85 1.29 -4.89
N ASP A 137 22.95 0.33 -5.01
CA ASP A 137 21.54 0.53 -5.33
C ASP A 137 20.89 1.52 -4.37
N LEU A 138 20.36 2.58 -4.92
CA LEU A 138 19.52 3.55 -4.26
C LEU A 138 18.15 2.89 -3.94
N ASN A 139 18.08 2.24 -2.78
CA ASN A 139 16.82 1.84 -2.19
C ASN A 139 15.98 3.07 -1.85
N TYR A 140 14.98 3.36 -2.66
CA TYR A 140 13.93 4.34 -2.35
C TYR A 140 13.13 3.86 -1.14
N PRO A 141 12.95 4.66 -0.10
CA PRO A 141 12.04 4.31 0.98
C PRO A 141 10.60 4.45 0.48
N GLU A 142 9.85 3.37 0.54
CA GLU A 142 8.41 3.39 0.34
C GLU A 142 7.74 4.33 1.35
N PRO A 143 6.72 5.11 0.94
CA PRO A 143 5.95 5.92 1.86
C PRO A 143 5.20 5.03 2.85
N LEU A 144 5.12 5.49 4.10
CA LEU A 144 4.36 4.86 5.18
C LEU A 144 2.86 4.83 4.83
N VAL A 145 2.43 3.86 4.07
CA VAL A 145 1.02 3.58 3.84
C VAL A 145 0.68 2.29 4.58
N SER A 146 -0.29 2.39 5.46
CA SER A 146 -0.96 1.26 6.09
C SER A 146 -1.67 0.42 5.01
N GLY A 147 -0.96 -0.54 4.46
CA GLY A 147 -1.45 -1.38 3.37
C GLY A 147 -0.35 -2.34 2.95
N LEU A 148 0.19 -3.07 3.93
CA LEU A 148 1.16 -4.12 3.66
C LEU A 148 0.48 -5.32 3.05
N ASN A 149 0.55 -5.43 1.74
CA ASN A 149 0.63 -6.70 1.06
C ASN A 149 1.79 -6.65 0.05
N SER A 150 3.02 -6.46 0.53
CA SER A 150 4.18 -6.99 -0.16
C SER A 150 4.36 -8.43 0.30
N SER A 151 3.46 -9.32 -0.13
CA SER A 151 3.76 -10.72 -0.20
C SER A 151 4.93 -10.88 -1.15
N ILE A 152 5.99 -11.51 -0.70
CA ILE A 152 7.01 -12.11 -1.53
C ILE A 152 6.27 -12.99 -2.53
N GLU A 153 6.07 -12.49 -3.74
CA GLU A 153 5.55 -13.28 -4.85
C GLU A 153 6.72 -14.13 -5.38
N SER A 154 7.07 -15.16 -4.63
CA SER A 154 8.00 -16.19 -5.08
C SER A 154 7.19 -17.38 -5.56
N GLY A 155 7.12 -17.54 -6.88
CA GLY A 155 6.61 -18.75 -7.48
C GLY A 155 5.75 -18.45 -8.69
N GLY A 156 6.16 -18.86 -9.87
CA GLY A 156 5.44 -18.75 -11.13
C GLY A 156 4.16 -19.60 -11.17
N TYR A 157 3.18 -19.28 -10.31
CA TYR A 157 1.89 -19.98 -10.25
C TYR A 157 0.85 -19.27 -11.11
N ILE A 158 -0.03 -20.06 -11.72
CA ILE A 158 -1.23 -19.51 -12.35
C ILE A 158 -2.15 -18.97 -11.26
N THR A 159 -2.49 -17.69 -11.38
CA THR A 159 -3.45 -17.00 -10.51
C THR A 159 -4.81 -16.96 -11.17
N ARG A 160 -5.87 -17.30 -10.43
CA ARG A 160 -7.26 -17.12 -10.84
C ARG A 160 -7.96 -16.21 -9.85
N CYS A 161 -8.68 -15.22 -10.39
CA CYS A 161 -9.55 -14.33 -9.63
C CYS A 161 -10.96 -14.42 -10.19
N LEU A 162 -11.93 -14.71 -9.34
CA LEU A 162 -13.35 -14.70 -9.67
C LEU A 162 -14.02 -13.61 -8.84
N GLU A 163 -14.75 -12.70 -9.49
CA GLU A 163 -15.37 -11.55 -8.84
C GLU A 163 -16.88 -11.46 -9.13
N GLY A 164 -17.65 -11.09 -8.13
CA GLY A 164 -19.08 -10.82 -8.25
C GLY A 164 -19.88 -11.98 -8.84
N GLU A 165 -20.55 -11.74 -9.95
CA GLU A 165 -21.38 -12.73 -10.66
C GLU A 165 -20.57 -13.86 -11.29
N GLU A 166 -19.29 -13.66 -11.51
CA GLU A 166 -18.39 -14.67 -12.04
C GLU A 166 -17.97 -15.70 -10.99
N ALA A 167 -18.10 -15.39 -9.71
CA ALA A 167 -17.80 -16.28 -8.60
C ALA A 167 -18.96 -17.28 -8.40
N THR A 168 -18.94 -18.38 -9.18
CA THR A 168 -19.94 -19.45 -9.15
C THR A 168 -19.28 -20.81 -8.99
N ASP A 169 -20.03 -21.79 -8.45
CA ASP A 169 -19.55 -23.18 -8.32
C ASP A 169 -19.19 -23.80 -9.66
N VAL A 170 -19.94 -23.48 -10.72
CA VAL A 170 -19.67 -23.98 -12.08
C VAL A 170 -18.30 -23.52 -12.57
N ARG A 171 -17.93 -22.25 -12.34
CA ARG A 171 -16.62 -21.74 -12.73
C ARG A 171 -15.50 -22.31 -11.87
N LEU A 172 -15.74 -22.48 -10.56
CA LEU A 172 -14.79 -23.14 -9.68
C LEU A 172 -14.55 -24.59 -10.10
N ALA A 173 -15.62 -25.33 -10.43
CA ALA A 173 -15.51 -26.70 -10.95
C ALA A 173 -14.80 -26.74 -12.31
N ALA A 174 -15.08 -25.80 -13.21
CA ALA A 174 -14.37 -25.71 -14.49
C ALA A 174 -12.85 -25.47 -14.30
N ILE A 175 -12.47 -24.62 -13.34
CA ILE A 175 -11.05 -24.43 -12.95
C ILE A 175 -10.46 -25.73 -12.45
N ALA A 176 -11.14 -26.45 -11.57
CA ALA A 176 -10.69 -27.71 -10.99
C ALA A 176 -10.44 -28.78 -12.08
N VAL A 177 -11.39 -28.95 -13.00
CA VAL A 177 -11.30 -29.92 -14.10
C VAL A 177 -10.21 -29.58 -15.11
N SER A 178 -10.05 -28.30 -15.48
CA SER A 178 -9.06 -27.87 -16.45
C SER A 178 -7.61 -28.12 -16.01
N ASN A 179 -7.39 -28.35 -14.71
CA ASN A 179 -6.06 -28.44 -14.10
C ASN A 179 -5.63 -29.85 -13.68
N THR A 180 -6.51 -30.86 -13.78
CA THR A 180 -6.23 -32.23 -13.31
C THR A 180 -5.02 -32.89 -13.94
N SER A 181 -4.61 -32.49 -15.16
CA SER A 181 -3.49 -33.08 -15.88
C SER A 181 -2.11 -32.53 -15.53
N ARG A 182 -2.00 -31.39 -14.81
CA ARG A 182 -0.72 -30.68 -14.58
C ARG A 182 -0.57 -30.00 -13.23
N GLY A 183 -1.30 -30.40 -12.22
CA GLY A 183 -1.09 -29.93 -10.85
C GLY A 183 -1.87 -28.67 -10.45
N GLY A 184 -2.55 -28.01 -11.33
CA GLY A 184 -3.52 -26.98 -10.98
C GLY A 184 -2.95 -25.57 -10.76
N ILE A 185 -3.84 -24.69 -10.27
CA ILE A 185 -3.49 -23.32 -9.92
C ILE A 185 -2.80 -23.25 -8.57
N GLY A 186 -1.87 -22.32 -8.42
CA GLY A 186 -1.21 -22.05 -7.14
C GLY A 186 -1.92 -20.98 -6.32
N LYS A 187 -2.69 -20.07 -6.95
CA LYS A 187 -3.34 -18.96 -6.26
C LYS A 187 -4.78 -18.78 -6.74
N LEU A 188 -5.72 -18.83 -5.81
CA LEU A 188 -7.15 -18.61 -6.05
C LEU A 188 -7.66 -17.47 -5.20
N LYS A 189 -8.29 -16.48 -5.84
CA LYS A 189 -9.01 -15.39 -5.18
C LYS A 189 -10.48 -15.44 -5.57
N ILE A 190 -11.36 -15.47 -4.58
CA ILE A 190 -12.81 -15.44 -4.74
C ILE A 190 -13.32 -14.18 -4.05
N ARG A 191 -13.88 -13.25 -4.80
CA ARG A 191 -14.40 -11.98 -4.27
C ARG A 191 -15.88 -11.87 -4.55
N GLY A 192 -16.69 -11.89 -3.51
CA GLY A 192 -18.11 -11.61 -3.61
C GLY A 192 -18.34 -10.12 -3.88
N GLY A 193 -19.37 -9.81 -4.69
CA GLY A 193 -19.89 -8.45 -4.85
C GLY A 193 -21.01 -8.17 -3.84
N ASN A 194 -21.61 -6.98 -3.92
CA ASN A 194 -22.62 -6.54 -2.96
C ASN A 194 -23.96 -7.35 -3.00
N SER A 195 -24.19 -8.27 -3.94
CA SER A 195 -25.47 -9.01 -4.02
C SER A 195 -25.49 -10.34 -4.79
N THR A 196 -24.42 -10.81 -5.44
CA THR A 196 -24.58 -11.85 -6.48
C THR A 196 -23.57 -13.00 -6.48
N CYS A 197 -22.70 -13.10 -5.46
CA CYS A 197 -21.77 -14.23 -5.39
C CYS A 197 -22.51 -15.54 -5.11
N LYS A 198 -22.42 -16.50 -6.03
CA LYS A 198 -23.07 -17.82 -5.96
C LYS A 198 -22.08 -18.96 -5.67
N ALA A 199 -20.85 -18.63 -5.25
CA ALA A 199 -19.89 -19.62 -4.82
C ALA A 199 -20.29 -20.18 -3.45
N THR A 200 -20.30 -21.51 -3.35
CA THR A 200 -20.65 -22.28 -2.15
C THR A 200 -19.55 -23.29 -1.80
N ASP A 201 -19.80 -24.10 -0.80
CA ASP A 201 -18.92 -25.21 -0.41
C ASP A 201 -18.72 -26.24 -1.53
N ALA A 202 -19.71 -26.40 -2.43
CA ALA A 202 -19.59 -27.29 -3.58
C ALA A 202 -18.46 -26.84 -4.53
N GLY A 203 -18.34 -25.54 -4.77
CA GLY A 203 -17.24 -24.98 -5.57
C GLY A 203 -15.87 -25.16 -4.90
N LEU A 204 -15.77 -24.94 -3.58
CA LEU A 204 -14.53 -25.18 -2.85
C LEU A 204 -14.17 -26.67 -2.79
N SER A 205 -15.15 -27.55 -2.67
CA SER A 205 -14.93 -29.00 -2.73
C SER A 205 -14.37 -29.43 -4.10
N ALA A 206 -14.90 -28.87 -5.19
CA ALA A 206 -14.34 -29.13 -6.52
C ALA A 206 -12.87 -28.66 -6.62
N ILE A 207 -12.54 -27.48 -6.08
CA ILE A 207 -11.16 -26.96 -6.02
C ILE A 207 -10.27 -27.88 -5.18
N GLY A 208 -10.71 -28.31 -4.00
CA GLY A 208 -9.97 -29.25 -3.16
C GLY A 208 -9.59 -30.54 -3.91
N HIS A 209 -10.52 -31.10 -4.67
CA HIS A 209 -10.26 -32.31 -5.45
C HIS A 209 -9.37 -32.07 -6.68
N GLY A 210 -9.50 -30.91 -7.34
CA GLY A 210 -8.84 -30.64 -8.64
C GLY A 210 -7.53 -29.85 -8.55
N CYS A 211 -7.20 -29.23 -7.41
CA CYS A 211 -6.07 -28.30 -7.32
C CYS A 211 -5.15 -28.62 -6.13
N PRO A 212 -4.48 -29.77 -6.07
CA PRO A 212 -3.65 -30.17 -4.92
C PRO A 212 -2.41 -29.30 -4.70
N LEU A 213 -2.00 -28.52 -5.70
CA LEU A 213 -0.87 -27.59 -5.60
C LEU A 213 -1.28 -26.16 -5.16
N LEU A 214 -2.53 -25.96 -4.75
CA LEU A 214 -3.00 -24.66 -4.27
C LEU A 214 -2.20 -24.23 -3.02
N ARG A 215 -1.55 -23.06 -3.11
CA ARG A 215 -0.76 -22.46 -2.03
C ARG A 215 -1.40 -21.23 -1.43
N VAL A 216 -2.18 -20.49 -2.20
CA VAL A 216 -2.80 -19.24 -1.76
C VAL A 216 -4.30 -19.29 -2.03
N LEU A 217 -5.08 -19.17 -0.97
CA LEU A 217 -6.55 -19.07 -1.03
C LEU A 217 -6.98 -17.76 -0.36
N SER A 218 -7.71 -16.92 -1.10
CA SER A 218 -8.30 -15.69 -0.59
C SER A 218 -9.79 -15.68 -0.88
N ILE A 219 -10.62 -15.56 0.16
CA ILE A 219 -12.08 -15.59 0.12
C ILE A 219 -12.59 -14.29 0.73
N TRP A 220 -13.23 -13.44 -0.07
CA TRP A 220 -13.70 -12.11 0.35
C TRP A 220 -15.20 -11.94 0.07
N LYS A 221 -15.97 -11.59 1.10
CA LYS A 221 -17.42 -11.32 0.98
C LYS A 221 -18.20 -12.45 0.32
N VAL A 222 -17.91 -13.70 0.68
CA VAL A 222 -18.61 -14.86 0.15
C VAL A 222 -19.45 -15.48 1.25
N PRO A 223 -20.73 -15.08 1.37
CA PRO A 223 -21.55 -15.40 2.53
C PRO A 223 -22.05 -16.86 2.58
N LEU A 224 -21.97 -17.60 1.48
CA LEU A 224 -22.47 -18.98 1.38
C LEU A 224 -21.40 -20.06 1.64
N ILE A 225 -20.15 -19.67 1.82
CA ILE A 225 -19.07 -20.60 2.18
C ILE A 225 -19.10 -20.82 3.69
N THR A 226 -19.05 -22.10 4.07
CA THR A 226 -19.08 -22.57 5.46
C THR A 226 -17.79 -23.30 5.84
N ASP A 227 -17.75 -23.86 7.03
CA ASP A 227 -16.68 -24.72 7.51
C ASP A 227 -16.47 -25.97 6.62
N ALA A 228 -17.55 -26.47 5.98
CA ALA A 228 -17.46 -27.63 5.09
C ALA A 228 -16.61 -27.33 3.85
N GLY A 229 -16.72 -26.12 3.30
CA GLY A 229 -15.87 -25.68 2.18
C GLY A 229 -14.40 -25.59 2.56
N LEU A 230 -14.09 -25.04 3.75
CA LEU A 230 -12.69 -25.01 4.25
C LEU A 230 -12.15 -26.39 4.56
N ALA A 231 -12.96 -27.30 5.10
CA ALA A 231 -12.56 -28.68 5.34
C ALA A 231 -12.23 -29.40 4.01
N ALA A 232 -13.03 -29.20 2.96
CA ALA A 232 -12.75 -29.76 1.65
C ALA A 232 -11.44 -29.23 1.04
N ILE A 233 -11.13 -27.95 1.23
CA ILE A 233 -9.84 -27.37 0.86
C ILE A 233 -8.71 -27.96 1.70
N ALA A 234 -8.88 -28.12 3.00
CA ALA A 234 -7.89 -28.71 3.88
C ALA A 234 -7.51 -30.14 3.45
N ASP A 235 -8.52 -30.95 3.11
CA ASP A 235 -8.31 -32.34 2.68
C ASP A 235 -7.62 -32.41 1.30
N GLY A 236 -7.92 -31.50 0.38
CA GLY A 236 -7.41 -31.57 -0.99
C GLY A 236 -6.15 -30.74 -1.26
N CYS A 237 -5.83 -29.73 -0.43
CA CYS A 237 -4.77 -28.77 -0.69
C CYS A 237 -3.73 -28.73 0.46
N PRO A 238 -2.94 -29.78 0.73
CA PRO A 238 -2.02 -29.85 1.87
C PRO A 238 -0.81 -28.90 1.75
N LEU A 239 -0.60 -28.29 0.57
CA LEU A 239 0.47 -27.34 0.33
C LEU A 239 0.05 -25.88 0.58
N LEU A 240 -1.12 -25.66 1.19
CA LEU A 240 -1.63 -24.31 1.46
C LEU A 240 -0.66 -23.54 2.38
N GLU A 241 -0.18 -22.40 1.88
CA GLU A 241 0.76 -21.51 2.55
C GLU A 241 0.08 -20.23 3.06
N ASN A 242 -0.87 -19.68 2.31
CA ASN A 242 -1.54 -18.44 2.65
C ASN A 242 -3.06 -18.63 2.64
N LEU A 243 -3.70 -18.31 3.75
CA LEU A 243 -5.14 -18.31 3.91
C LEU A 243 -5.63 -16.91 4.29
N ASP A 244 -6.49 -16.33 3.46
CA ASP A 244 -7.09 -15.02 3.67
C ASP A 244 -8.60 -15.13 3.60
N ILE A 245 -9.27 -14.91 4.73
CA ILE A 245 -10.71 -15.01 4.89
C ILE A 245 -11.25 -13.66 5.39
N CYS A 246 -12.09 -13.03 4.59
CA CYS A 246 -12.62 -11.71 4.92
C CYS A 246 -14.14 -11.67 4.70
N GLN A 247 -14.86 -11.21 5.72
CA GLN A 247 -16.33 -11.05 5.69
C GLN A 247 -17.07 -12.33 5.27
N CYS A 248 -16.68 -13.46 5.86
CA CYS A 248 -17.29 -14.77 5.66
C CYS A 248 -17.98 -15.21 6.97
N PRO A 249 -19.26 -14.86 7.20
CA PRO A 249 -19.91 -14.99 8.51
C PRO A 249 -20.20 -16.44 8.92
N LEU A 250 -20.26 -17.39 7.98
CA LEU A 250 -20.54 -18.81 8.25
C LEU A 250 -19.30 -19.65 8.51
N ILE A 251 -18.12 -19.06 8.42
CA ILE A 251 -16.86 -19.71 8.78
C ILE A 251 -16.65 -19.55 10.28
N SER A 252 -16.36 -20.68 10.96
CA SER A 252 -16.13 -20.75 12.39
C SER A 252 -14.79 -21.44 12.73
N ASP A 253 -14.60 -21.73 14.01
CA ASP A 253 -13.43 -22.50 14.50
C ASP A 253 -13.29 -23.87 13.85
N LYS A 254 -14.41 -24.53 13.47
CA LYS A 254 -14.38 -25.86 12.84
C LYS A 254 -13.61 -25.87 11.53
N GLY A 255 -13.81 -24.85 10.69
CA GLY A 255 -13.09 -24.71 9.43
C GLY A 255 -11.58 -24.46 9.67
N LEU A 256 -11.25 -23.64 10.65
CA LEU A 256 -9.84 -23.37 11.01
C LEU A 256 -9.15 -24.58 11.63
N ILE A 257 -9.86 -25.40 12.42
CA ILE A 257 -9.35 -26.66 12.98
C ILE A 257 -9.04 -27.65 11.85
N ALA A 258 -9.88 -27.76 10.83
CA ALA A 258 -9.63 -28.61 9.67
C ALA A 258 -8.36 -28.18 8.92
N ILE A 259 -8.18 -26.87 8.70
CA ILE A 259 -6.96 -26.30 8.10
C ILE A 259 -5.74 -26.61 8.97
N ALA A 260 -5.83 -26.42 10.29
CA ALA A 260 -4.73 -26.68 11.22
C ALA A 260 -4.23 -28.13 11.17
N GLN A 261 -5.16 -29.09 11.01
CA GLN A 261 -4.86 -30.51 10.99
C GLN A 261 -4.23 -30.99 9.68
N LYS A 262 -4.55 -30.37 8.56
CA LYS A 262 -4.21 -30.87 7.22
C LYS A 262 -3.23 -30.00 6.44
N CYS A 263 -3.06 -28.70 6.83
CA CYS A 263 -2.20 -27.74 6.12
C CYS A 263 -1.02 -27.27 6.99
N PRO A 264 -0.02 -28.11 7.27
CA PRO A 264 1.11 -27.77 8.16
C PRO A 264 2.07 -26.75 7.55
N ASN A 265 1.95 -26.44 6.26
CA ASN A 265 2.78 -25.49 5.55
C ASN A 265 2.25 -24.05 5.60
N LEU A 266 1.18 -23.78 6.36
CA LEU A 266 0.60 -22.44 6.46
C LEU A 266 1.61 -21.45 7.05
N THR A 267 1.93 -20.40 6.29
CA THR A 267 2.88 -19.34 6.66
C THR A 267 2.19 -18.01 6.93
N SER A 268 1.04 -17.75 6.31
CA SER A 268 0.30 -16.50 6.48
C SER A 268 -1.18 -16.76 6.70
N LEU A 269 -1.72 -16.14 7.74
CA LEU A 269 -3.14 -16.19 8.09
C LEU A 269 -3.70 -14.78 8.19
N THR A 270 -4.76 -14.50 7.44
CA THR A 270 -5.57 -13.29 7.60
C THR A 270 -7.02 -13.68 7.85
N ILE A 271 -7.59 -13.15 8.93
CA ILE A 271 -9.00 -13.29 9.28
C ILE A 271 -9.54 -11.89 9.54
N ASP A 272 -10.56 -11.49 8.79
CA ASP A 272 -11.12 -10.16 8.86
C ASP A 272 -12.65 -10.22 8.87
N SER A 273 -13.28 -9.64 9.89
CA SER A 273 -14.75 -9.55 10.01
C SER A 273 -15.47 -10.91 9.89
N CYS A 274 -14.90 -11.94 10.53
CA CYS A 274 -15.48 -13.28 10.60
C CYS A 274 -16.05 -13.52 12.00
N SER A 275 -17.35 -13.32 12.18
CA SER A 275 -18.02 -13.35 13.48
C SER A 275 -18.11 -14.73 14.14
N GLY A 276 -17.97 -15.82 13.37
CA GLY A 276 -17.99 -17.19 13.89
C GLY A 276 -16.64 -17.69 14.41
N VAL A 277 -15.54 -16.96 14.17
CA VAL A 277 -14.22 -17.36 14.62
C VAL A 277 -13.99 -16.92 16.07
N CYS A 278 -13.58 -17.88 16.90
CA CYS A 278 -13.34 -17.72 18.32
C CYS A 278 -11.87 -18.08 18.70
N ASN A 279 -11.70 -18.62 19.90
CA ASN A 279 -10.39 -18.96 20.44
C ASN A 279 -9.88 -20.36 20.00
N ASP A 280 -10.77 -21.32 19.84
CA ASP A 280 -10.39 -22.74 19.66
C ASP A 280 -9.76 -22.98 18.28
N GLY A 281 -10.26 -22.30 17.24
CA GLY A 281 -9.67 -22.32 15.90
C GLY A 281 -8.23 -21.78 15.88
N LEU A 282 -7.99 -20.66 16.59
CA LEU A 282 -6.65 -20.07 16.70
C LEU A 282 -5.68 -20.96 17.51
N GLN A 283 -6.17 -21.61 18.56
CA GLN A 283 -5.37 -22.58 19.31
C GLN A 283 -4.95 -23.75 18.45
N ALA A 284 -5.88 -24.33 17.68
CA ALA A 284 -5.58 -25.41 16.77
C ALA A 284 -4.53 -25.01 15.72
N LEU A 285 -4.65 -23.80 15.15
CA LEU A 285 -3.65 -23.27 14.21
C LEU A 285 -2.27 -23.11 14.85
N GLY A 286 -2.21 -22.66 16.10
CA GLY A 286 -0.94 -22.59 16.84
C GLY A 286 -0.26 -23.94 17.00
N HIS A 287 -1.03 -24.99 17.27
CA HIS A 287 -0.50 -26.36 17.41
C HIS A 287 -0.15 -27.01 16.06
N GLY A 288 -0.99 -26.83 15.02
CA GLY A 288 -0.85 -27.51 13.73
C GLY A 288 0.10 -26.82 12.75
N CYS A 289 0.22 -25.48 12.80
CA CYS A 289 0.94 -24.69 11.79
C CYS A 289 2.23 -24.09 12.36
N SER A 290 3.26 -24.91 12.58
CA SER A 290 4.55 -24.47 13.16
C SER A 290 5.37 -23.52 12.27
N LYS A 291 5.03 -23.39 10.97
CA LYS A 291 5.70 -22.50 10.00
C LYS A 291 5.04 -21.12 9.87
N LEU A 292 4.10 -20.77 10.74
CA LEU A 292 3.34 -19.54 10.64
C LEU A 292 4.23 -18.32 10.88
N LEU A 293 4.39 -17.48 9.86
CA LEU A 293 5.23 -16.28 9.85
C LEU A 293 4.43 -14.99 10.10
N SER A 294 3.18 -14.94 9.63
CA SER A 294 2.36 -13.72 9.66
C SER A 294 0.94 -14.04 10.09
N ILE A 295 0.46 -13.30 11.08
CA ILE A 295 -0.94 -13.33 11.51
C ILE A 295 -1.56 -11.94 11.42
N SER A 296 -2.79 -11.87 10.90
CA SER A 296 -3.59 -10.66 10.86
C SER A 296 -5.03 -11.00 11.23
N ILE A 297 -5.47 -10.53 12.39
CA ILE A 297 -6.82 -10.77 12.90
C ILE A 297 -7.49 -9.42 13.11
N LYS A 298 -8.63 -9.20 12.44
CA LYS A 298 -9.32 -7.92 12.46
C LYS A 298 -10.82 -8.12 12.65
N ASP A 299 -11.43 -7.23 13.42
CA ASP A 299 -12.88 -7.13 13.56
C ASP A 299 -13.55 -8.49 13.88
N CYS A 300 -12.89 -9.30 14.73
CA CYS A 300 -13.36 -10.61 15.18
C CYS A 300 -13.65 -10.55 16.69
N PRO A 301 -14.89 -10.23 17.10
CA PRO A 301 -15.23 -9.90 18.49
C PRO A 301 -15.14 -11.08 19.47
N LEU A 302 -15.24 -12.31 18.98
CA LEU A 302 -15.15 -13.53 19.81
C LEU A 302 -13.70 -14.01 20.01
N VAL A 303 -12.75 -13.40 19.31
CA VAL A 303 -11.33 -13.69 19.50
C VAL A 303 -10.81 -12.93 20.72
N GLY A 304 -10.32 -13.66 21.71
CA GLY A 304 -9.80 -13.13 22.97
C GLY A 304 -8.38 -13.61 23.29
N ASP A 305 -7.97 -13.36 24.52
CA ASP A 305 -6.62 -13.68 25.02
C ASP A 305 -6.24 -15.14 24.81
N LYS A 306 -7.15 -16.07 25.10
CA LYS A 306 -6.88 -17.51 25.05
C LYS A 306 -6.42 -17.96 23.66
N GLY A 307 -7.11 -17.47 22.60
CA GLY A 307 -6.79 -17.85 21.21
C GLY A 307 -5.48 -17.26 20.73
N VAL A 308 -5.34 -15.92 20.87
CA VAL A 308 -4.15 -15.22 20.37
C VAL A 308 -2.90 -15.61 21.15
N SER A 309 -2.99 -15.70 22.50
CA SER A 309 -1.85 -16.09 23.34
C SER A 309 -1.37 -17.52 23.04
N SER A 310 -2.29 -18.46 22.87
CA SER A 310 -1.93 -19.84 22.51
C SER A 310 -1.23 -19.90 21.15
N LEU A 311 -1.78 -19.21 20.16
CA LEU A 311 -1.21 -19.17 18.81
C LEU A 311 0.21 -18.57 18.83
N VAL A 312 0.43 -17.44 19.51
CA VAL A 312 1.75 -16.81 19.62
C VAL A 312 2.75 -17.67 20.39
N ALA A 313 2.33 -18.31 21.48
CA ALA A 313 3.21 -19.14 22.28
C ALA A 313 3.71 -20.39 21.53
N HIS A 314 2.84 -21.06 20.78
CA HIS A 314 3.21 -22.27 20.04
C HIS A 314 4.02 -21.99 18.77
N ALA A 315 3.71 -20.89 18.07
CA ALA A 315 4.46 -20.48 16.89
C ALA A 315 5.57 -19.44 17.19
N SER A 316 6.05 -19.40 18.42
CA SER A 316 7.00 -18.39 18.94
C SER A 316 8.34 -18.32 18.20
N SER A 317 8.79 -19.43 17.62
CA SER A 317 10.04 -19.48 16.85
C SER A 317 9.92 -18.97 15.42
N SER A 318 8.70 -18.87 14.88
CA SER A 318 8.46 -18.57 13.47
C SER A 318 7.74 -17.25 13.25
N ILE A 319 6.82 -16.82 14.12
CA ILE A 319 6.01 -15.61 13.91
C ILE A 319 6.88 -14.36 13.85
N MET A 320 6.86 -13.71 12.68
CA MET A 320 7.56 -12.45 12.42
C MET A 320 6.63 -11.24 12.41
N LYS A 321 5.37 -11.42 12.00
CA LYS A 321 4.41 -10.31 11.85
C LYS A 321 3.12 -10.60 12.61
N ILE A 322 2.73 -9.67 13.48
CA ILE A 322 1.49 -9.73 14.27
C ILE A 322 0.69 -8.46 13.98
N LYS A 323 -0.54 -8.61 13.48
CA LYS A 323 -1.50 -7.54 13.30
C LYS A 323 -2.81 -7.89 13.99
N LEU A 324 -3.17 -7.11 14.99
CA LEU A 324 -4.40 -7.27 15.78
C LEU A 324 -5.20 -5.96 15.72
N GLN A 325 -6.45 -6.04 15.30
CA GLN A 325 -7.33 -4.89 15.17
C GLN A 325 -8.71 -5.23 15.68
N ASN A 326 -9.23 -4.41 16.61
CA ASN A 326 -10.59 -4.53 17.13
C ASN A 326 -10.95 -5.97 17.52
N VAL A 327 -10.09 -6.59 18.34
CA VAL A 327 -10.26 -7.92 18.92
C VAL A 327 -10.31 -7.82 20.43
N ASN A 328 -10.96 -8.78 21.09
CA ASN A 328 -11.24 -8.75 22.53
C ASN A 328 -10.07 -9.33 23.34
N ILE A 329 -8.89 -8.72 23.20
CA ILE A 329 -7.69 -9.07 23.97
C ILE A 329 -7.39 -8.05 25.07
N SER A 330 -6.70 -8.49 26.10
CA SER A 330 -6.27 -7.68 27.26
C SER A 330 -4.74 -7.60 27.39
N ASP A 331 -4.28 -7.09 28.51
CA ASP A 331 -2.87 -7.03 28.88
C ASP A 331 -2.18 -8.40 28.87
N VAL A 332 -2.93 -9.48 29.07
CA VAL A 332 -2.41 -10.86 29.05
C VAL A 332 -1.81 -11.21 27.70
N THR A 333 -2.51 -10.91 26.62
CA THR A 333 -1.98 -11.16 25.26
C THR A 333 -0.71 -10.37 24.98
N LEU A 334 -0.65 -9.10 25.41
CA LEU A 334 0.55 -8.28 25.23
C LEU A 334 1.74 -8.83 26.04
N ALA A 335 1.49 -9.31 27.24
CA ALA A 335 2.51 -9.98 28.05
C ALA A 335 3.05 -11.24 27.37
N VAL A 336 2.17 -12.05 26.76
CA VAL A 336 2.56 -13.24 25.99
C VAL A 336 3.36 -12.86 24.74
N ILE A 337 2.93 -11.84 23.99
CA ILE A 337 3.69 -11.31 22.84
C ILE A 337 5.08 -10.84 23.29
N GLY A 338 5.17 -10.11 24.39
CA GLY A 338 6.45 -9.67 24.96
C GLY A 338 7.36 -10.82 25.35
N HIS A 339 6.81 -11.89 25.94
CA HIS A 339 7.57 -13.02 26.44
C HIS A 339 7.99 -14.00 25.33
N TYR A 340 7.13 -14.27 24.36
CA TYR A 340 7.37 -15.27 23.31
C TYR A 340 7.79 -14.67 21.96
N GLY A 341 7.76 -13.34 21.80
CA GLY A 341 7.94 -12.65 20.53
C GLY A 341 9.38 -12.51 20.02
N LYS A 342 10.28 -13.44 20.32
CA LYS A 342 11.70 -13.35 19.95
C LYS A 342 11.95 -13.24 18.44
N ALA A 343 11.12 -13.88 17.61
CA ALA A 343 11.22 -13.82 16.15
C ALA A 343 10.47 -12.61 15.55
N VAL A 344 9.66 -11.91 16.35
CA VAL A 344 8.76 -10.84 15.85
C VAL A 344 9.56 -9.63 15.41
N THR A 345 9.31 -9.22 14.16
CA THR A 345 9.91 -8.04 13.53
C THR A 345 8.93 -6.89 13.37
N ASN A 346 7.64 -7.20 13.23
CA ASN A 346 6.59 -6.21 12.98
C ASN A 346 5.38 -6.46 13.88
N ILE A 347 4.96 -5.44 14.62
CA ILE A 347 3.73 -5.44 15.43
C ILE A 347 2.83 -4.30 14.96
N SER A 348 1.53 -4.60 14.77
CA SER A 348 0.49 -3.59 14.53
C SER A 348 -0.71 -3.86 15.43
N LEU A 349 -0.97 -2.95 16.34
CA LEU A 349 -2.06 -3.00 17.34
C LEU A 349 -3.02 -1.85 17.07
N ASN A 350 -4.29 -2.15 16.78
CA ASN A 350 -5.27 -1.12 16.45
C ASN A 350 -6.59 -1.37 17.18
N ALA A 351 -7.14 -0.31 17.75
CA ALA A 351 -8.45 -0.30 18.41
C ALA A 351 -8.61 -1.39 19.49
N LEU A 352 -7.56 -1.61 20.30
CA LEU A 352 -7.56 -2.57 21.42
C LEU A 352 -8.03 -1.87 22.69
N GLN A 353 -9.34 -1.93 22.96
CA GLN A 353 -9.98 -1.16 24.02
C GLN A 353 -9.69 -1.72 25.44
N ASN A 354 -9.47 -3.03 25.55
CA ASN A 354 -9.24 -3.69 26.85
C ASN A 354 -7.75 -3.81 27.22
N VAL A 355 -6.88 -3.20 26.43
CA VAL A 355 -5.44 -3.15 26.71
C VAL A 355 -5.14 -1.86 27.46
N SER A 356 -4.60 -1.99 28.67
CA SER A 356 -4.23 -0.87 29.53
C SER A 356 -2.75 -0.45 29.33
N GLU A 357 -2.32 0.60 30.05
CA GLU A 357 -0.90 0.99 30.16
C GLU A 357 -0.02 -0.17 30.59
N ARG A 358 -0.52 -0.98 31.54
CA ARG A 358 0.21 -2.13 32.07
C ARG A 358 0.55 -3.16 30.99
N GLY A 359 -0.34 -3.39 30.04
CA GLY A 359 -0.10 -4.32 28.94
C GLY A 359 1.09 -3.89 28.07
N PHE A 360 1.13 -2.62 27.66
CA PHE A 360 2.25 -2.07 26.91
C PHE A 360 3.56 -2.06 27.72
N TRP A 361 3.46 -1.72 29.00
CA TRP A 361 4.60 -1.73 29.91
C TRP A 361 5.20 -3.13 30.07
N VAL A 362 4.36 -4.15 30.32
CA VAL A 362 4.82 -5.55 30.45
C VAL A 362 5.41 -6.05 29.13
N MET A 363 4.77 -5.76 28.01
CA MET A 363 5.25 -6.16 26.67
C MET A 363 6.67 -5.61 26.41
N GLY A 364 6.91 -4.33 26.72
CA GLY A 364 8.22 -3.72 26.54
C GLY A 364 9.28 -4.28 27.49
N ASN A 365 8.96 -4.44 28.78
CA ASN A 365 9.90 -4.92 29.79
C ASN A 365 10.18 -6.42 29.75
N ALA A 366 9.49 -7.20 28.96
CA ALA A 366 9.75 -8.64 28.77
C ALA A 366 11.10 -8.94 28.10
N LEU A 367 11.74 -7.96 27.47
CA LEU A 367 13.07 -7.99 26.85
C LEU A 367 13.29 -9.08 25.78
N ASN A 368 12.25 -9.71 25.28
CA ASN A 368 12.35 -10.73 24.23
C ASN A 368 12.02 -10.19 22.81
N LEU A 369 11.49 -8.97 22.69
CA LEU A 369 11.22 -8.34 21.40
C LEU A 369 12.49 -7.74 20.75
N VAL A 370 13.62 -8.46 20.88
CA VAL A 370 14.94 -8.00 20.43
C VAL A 370 15.05 -7.76 18.92
N ASN A 371 14.21 -8.43 18.13
CA ASN A 371 14.20 -8.31 16.67
C ASN A 371 13.11 -7.36 16.14
N LEU A 372 12.34 -6.72 17.02
CA LEU A 372 11.29 -5.81 16.61
C LEU A 372 11.88 -4.59 15.90
N THR A 373 11.53 -4.42 14.62
CA THR A 373 11.98 -3.29 13.79
C THR A 373 10.88 -2.29 13.52
N SER A 374 9.61 -2.71 13.54
CA SER A 374 8.46 -1.87 13.24
C SER A 374 7.35 -2.08 14.25
N CYS A 375 6.87 -0.99 14.86
CA CYS A 375 5.74 -1.00 15.77
C CYS A 375 4.72 0.07 15.35
N THR A 376 3.46 -0.35 15.20
CA THR A 376 2.33 0.55 14.92
C THR A 376 1.30 0.39 16.03
N ILE A 377 0.91 1.46 16.67
CA ILE A 377 -0.13 1.51 17.71
C ILE A 377 -1.14 2.57 17.30
N SER A 378 -2.41 2.18 17.22
CA SER A 378 -3.47 3.07 16.76
C SER A 378 -4.73 2.90 17.61
N CYS A 379 -5.36 3.99 18.03
CA CYS A 379 -6.63 3.95 18.79
C CYS A 379 -6.59 3.03 20.03
N CYS A 380 -5.45 2.94 20.70
CA CYS A 380 -5.28 2.12 21.91
C CYS A 380 -5.19 3.04 23.15
N PRO A 381 -6.20 3.07 24.05
CA PRO A 381 -6.20 3.96 25.21
C PRO A 381 -5.03 3.74 26.17
N GLY A 382 -4.53 2.51 26.26
CA GLY A 382 -3.38 2.17 27.11
C GLY A 382 -2.01 2.58 26.56
N ALA A 383 -1.93 3.14 25.35
CA ALA A 383 -0.68 3.63 24.78
C ALA A 383 -0.30 4.99 25.39
N THR A 384 0.24 4.95 26.59
CA THR A 384 0.66 6.11 27.40
C THR A 384 2.17 6.31 27.34
N ASP A 385 2.66 7.39 27.92
CA ASP A 385 4.09 7.72 28.01
C ASP A 385 4.93 6.58 28.56
N ARG A 386 4.48 5.96 29.67
CA ARG A 386 5.20 4.86 30.35
C ARG A 386 5.24 3.58 29.51
N GLY A 387 4.13 3.26 28.85
CA GLY A 387 4.07 2.09 27.97
C GLY A 387 5.02 2.24 26.77
N LEU A 388 5.05 3.42 26.17
CA LEU A 388 5.93 3.72 25.01
C LEU A 388 7.41 3.75 25.42
N GLU A 389 7.74 4.32 26.57
CA GLU A 389 9.10 4.28 27.12
C GLU A 389 9.58 2.85 27.35
N ALA A 390 8.75 1.97 27.90
CA ALA A 390 9.08 0.56 28.08
C ALA A 390 9.35 -0.16 26.76
N ILE A 391 8.54 0.11 25.73
CA ILE A 391 8.76 -0.43 24.37
C ILE A 391 10.11 0.05 23.80
N ALA A 392 10.44 1.34 23.95
CA ALA A 392 11.70 1.88 23.46
C ALA A 392 12.91 1.23 24.13
N LYS A 393 12.84 0.97 25.44
CA LYS A 393 13.90 0.30 26.21
C LYS A 393 14.02 -1.19 25.87
N GLY A 394 12.88 -1.87 25.71
CA GLY A 394 12.85 -3.32 25.48
C GLY A 394 13.04 -3.76 24.03
N CYS A 395 12.97 -2.83 23.06
CA CYS A 395 13.07 -3.12 21.64
C CYS A 395 14.30 -2.43 21.01
N PRO A 396 15.52 -2.92 21.23
CA PRO A 396 16.77 -2.22 20.86
C PRO A 396 16.98 -2.05 19.36
N ARG A 397 16.27 -2.82 18.51
CA ARG A 397 16.33 -2.73 17.04
C ARG A 397 15.17 -1.98 16.42
N LEU A 398 14.37 -1.27 17.22
CA LEU A 398 13.21 -0.54 16.73
C LEU A 398 13.64 0.60 15.79
N LYS A 399 13.26 0.49 14.52
CA LYS A 399 13.58 1.45 13.45
C LYS A 399 12.39 2.32 13.08
N MET A 400 11.18 1.80 13.20
CA MET A 400 9.97 2.49 12.80
C MET A 400 8.93 2.44 13.90
N MET A 401 8.46 3.61 14.32
CA MET A 401 7.35 3.77 15.25
C MET A 401 6.25 4.61 14.61
N CYS A 402 5.03 4.09 14.63
CA CYS A 402 3.84 4.78 14.15
C CYS A 402 2.80 4.79 15.27
N ILE A 403 2.42 5.98 15.72
CA ILE A 403 1.41 6.18 16.77
C ILE A 403 0.28 6.99 16.17
N LYS A 404 -0.96 6.44 16.26
CA LYS A 404 -2.14 7.11 15.72
C LYS A 404 -3.22 7.22 16.76
N ARG A 405 -3.87 8.39 16.81
CA ARG A 405 -5.01 8.66 17.70
C ARG A 405 -4.72 8.34 19.15
N SER A 406 -3.52 8.74 19.61
CA SER A 406 -3.14 8.64 21.04
C SER A 406 -3.41 9.97 21.73
N GLN A 407 -4.35 9.96 22.66
CA GLN A 407 -4.66 11.13 23.48
C GLN A 407 -3.76 11.22 24.73
N ASN A 408 -3.15 10.10 25.10
CA ASN A 408 -2.36 9.94 26.33
C ASN A 408 -0.85 10.03 26.11
N LEU A 409 -0.42 10.43 24.92
CA LEU A 409 0.98 10.70 24.61
C LEU A 409 1.26 12.19 24.79
N SER A 410 2.21 12.49 25.69
CA SER A 410 2.66 13.85 25.98
C SER A 410 4.07 14.12 25.45
N ASP A 411 4.49 15.38 25.54
CA ASP A 411 5.86 15.82 25.22
C ASP A 411 6.91 15.07 26.05
N ALA A 412 6.62 14.84 27.35
CA ALA A 412 7.51 14.09 28.23
C ALA A 412 7.67 12.64 27.79
N GLY A 413 6.57 11.99 27.40
CA GLY A 413 6.58 10.63 26.87
C GLY A 413 7.35 10.52 25.56
N LEU A 414 7.15 11.47 24.65
CA LEU A 414 7.91 11.51 23.38
C LEU A 414 9.42 11.67 23.64
N LYS A 415 9.81 12.53 24.56
CA LYS A 415 11.21 12.76 24.95
C LYS A 415 11.84 11.51 25.57
N SER A 416 11.14 10.83 26.48
CA SER A 416 11.60 9.57 27.10
C SER A 416 11.73 8.45 26.06
N PHE A 417 10.73 8.33 25.14
CA PHE A 417 10.73 7.36 24.06
C PHE A 417 11.94 7.56 23.13
N THR A 418 12.11 8.78 22.61
CA THR A 418 13.20 9.10 21.68
C THR A 418 14.58 8.98 22.33
N GLY A 419 14.71 9.32 23.62
CA GLY A 419 15.90 9.13 24.41
C GLY A 419 16.36 7.67 24.53
N SER A 420 15.42 6.73 24.50
CA SER A 420 15.65 5.29 24.65
C SER A 420 15.76 4.57 23.29
N ALA A 421 15.05 5.01 22.25
CA ALA A 421 14.96 4.38 20.94
C ALA A 421 16.15 4.72 20.03
N LYS A 422 17.36 4.25 20.35
CA LYS A 422 18.62 4.63 19.68
C LYS A 422 18.76 4.23 18.20
N MET A 423 17.96 3.30 17.71
CA MET A 423 17.98 2.82 16.33
C MET A 423 16.83 3.38 15.48
N LEU A 424 16.08 4.34 16.02
CA LEU A 424 14.90 4.87 15.35
C LEU A 424 15.30 5.63 14.06
N GLU A 425 14.72 5.20 12.95
CA GLU A 425 14.91 5.80 11.63
C GLU A 425 13.67 6.60 11.20
N ARG A 426 12.48 6.18 11.63
CA ARG A 426 11.20 6.76 11.21
C ARG A 426 10.24 6.90 12.38
N LEU A 427 9.63 8.07 12.52
CA LEU A 427 8.55 8.34 13.48
C LEU A 427 7.36 8.94 12.74
N GLN A 428 6.19 8.35 12.95
CA GLN A 428 4.92 8.90 12.48
C GLN A 428 3.99 9.11 13.67
N LEU A 429 3.49 10.32 13.80
CA LEU A 429 2.47 10.72 14.77
C LEU A 429 1.24 11.21 14.00
N GLU A 430 0.09 10.60 14.24
CA GLU A 430 -1.17 10.97 13.59
C GLU A 430 -2.28 11.16 14.61
N GLU A 431 -2.90 12.33 14.60
CA GLU A 431 -3.93 12.71 15.57
C GLU A 431 -3.44 12.59 17.04
N CYS A 432 -2.16 12.90 17.28
CA CYS A 432 -1.53 12.95 18.63
C CYS A 432 -1.51 14.40 19.10
N ASN A 433 -2.59 14.83 19.80
CA ASN A 433 -2.82 16.25 20.10
C ASN A 433 -2.08 16.78 21.32
N GLY A 434 -1.49 15.90 22.14
CA GLY A 434 -0.68 16.26 23.31
C GLY A 434 0.80 16.56 23.00
N ILE A 435 1.20 16.53 21.71
CA ILE A 435 2.58 16.72 21.28
C ILE A 435 2.76 18.11 20.67
N THR A 436 3.82 18.80 21.10
CA THR A 436 4.22 20.10 20.54
C THR A 436 5.38 19.98 19.55
N LEU A 437 5.57 21.00 18.72
CA LEU A 437 6.67 21.04 17.77
C LEU A 437 8.05 21.09 18.45
N VAL A 438 8.13 21.74 19.62
CA VAL A 438 9.37 21.82 20.43
C VAL A 438 9.82 20.43 20.85
N SER A 439 8.92 19.65 21.44
CA SER A 439 9.25 18.31 21.93
C SER A 439 9.66 17.36 20.80
N VAL A 440 9.08 17.54 19.62
CA VAL A 440 9.45 16.77 18.43
C VAL A 440 10.89 17.07 18.04
N PHE A 441 11.28 18.34 17.93
CA PHE A 441 12.65 18.70 17.56
C PHE A 441 13.66 18.31 18.64
N GLU A 442 13.37 18.55 19.93
CA GLU A 442 14.21 18.06 21.02
C GLU A 442 14.37 16.54 21.00
N GLY A 443 13.28 15.83 20.72
CA GLY A 443 13.30 14.37 20.57
C GLY A 443 14.17 13.90 19.40
N LEU A 444 14.13 14.60 18.26
CA LEU A 444 14.96 14.29 17.09
C LEU A 444 16.45 14.38 17.39
N LEU A 445 16.85 15.36 18.19
CA LEU A 445 18.25 15.54 18.61
C LEU A 445 18.76 14.38 19.47
N ASN A 446 17.86 13.72 20.21
CA ASN A 446 18.18 12.56 21.04
C ASN A 446 18.27 11.25 20.24
N CYS A 447 17.63 11.17 19.09
CA CYS A 447 17.51 9.94 18.28
C CYS A 447 18.70 9.61 17.40
N CYS A 448 19.77 10.37 17.40
CA CYS A 448 20.98 10.04 16.62
C CYS A 448 20.98 10.37 15.12
N SER A 449 22.18 10.20 14.55
CA SER A 449 22.54 10.30 13.15
C SER A 449 21.77 9.37 12.18
N ARG A 450 20.87 8.52 12.67
CA ARG A 450 20.10 7.55 11.86
C ARG A 450 18.68 7.96 11.58
N PHE A 451 18.17 8.97 12.25
CA PHE A 451 16.79 9.40 12.09
C PHE A 451 16.59 10.11 10.74
N ARG A 452 15.77 9.54 9.86
CA ARG A 452 15.64 10.00 8.48
C ARG A 452 14.25 10.53 8.12
N SER A 453 13.20 10.08 8.82
CA SER A 453 11.83 10.40 8.41
C SER A 453 10.95 10.76 9.59
N LEU A 454 10.32 11.92 9.52
CA LEU A 454 9.31 12.41 10.44
C LEU A 454 7.99 12.65 9.71
N ALA A 455 6.89 12.15 10.28
CA ALA A 455 5.55 12.46 9.78
C ALA A 455 4.64 12.91 10.94
N LEU A 456 4.09 14.11 10.85
CA LEU A 456 3.12 14.71 11.76
C LEU A 456 1.83 14.95 10.98
N ILE A 457 0.76 14.23 11.32
CA ILE A 457 -0.49 14.26 10.55
C ILE A 457 -1.64 14.57 11.50
N LYS A 458 -2.39 15.63 11.22
CA LYS A 458 -3.56 16.04 12.02
C LYS A 458 -3.26 16.23 13.52
N CYS A 459 -2.06 16.66 13.86
CA CYS A 459 -1.65 16.88 15.25
C CYS A 459 -1.96 18.34 15.64
N LEU A 460 -3.03 18.55 16.43
CA LEU A 460 -3.49 19.89 16.81
C LEU A 460 -2.58 20.59 17.83
N GLY A 461 -1.73 19.85 18.53
CA GLY A 461 -0.72 20.39 19.45
C GLY A 461 0.46 21.04 18.74
N ILE A 462 0.64 20.78 17.45
CA ILE A 462 1.68 21.40 16.64
C ILE A 462 1.30 22.85 16.36
N LYS A 463 1.97 23.76 17.02
CA LYS A 463 1.78 25.21 16.91
C LYS A 463 3.13 25.88 16.72
N ASP A 464 3.09 27.14 16.27
CA ASP A 464 4.29 27.94 16.16
C ASP A 464 5.01 28.07 17.49
N ILE A 465 6.33 28.05 17.41
CA ILE A 465 7.19 28.17 18.57
C ILE A 465 7.46 29.64 18.81
N THR A 466 7.14 30.11 20.01
CA THR A 466 7.36 31.49 20.46
C THR A 466 8.68 31.70 21.21
N CYS A 467 9.48 30.66 21.39
CA CYS A 467 10.70 30.67 22.22
C CYS A 467 11.98 30.78 21.41
N HIS A 468 13.06 31.25 22.06
CA HIS A 468 14.42 31.38 21.51
C HIS A 468 14.99 30.00 21.13
N LEU A 469 14.91 29.65 19.85
CA LEU A 469 15.39 28.39 19.28
C LEU A 469 16.82 28.46 18.73
N GLU A 470 17.52 29.55 19.01
CA GLU A 470 18.90 29.74 18.57
C GLU A 470 19.90 28.72 19.15
N GLU A 471 19.46 27.97 20.18
CA GLU A 471 20.27 26.96 20.88
C GLU A 471 20.04 25.51 20.39
N LEU A 472 19.06 25.25 19.51
CA LEU A 472 18.83 23.88 19.04
C LEU A 472 19.82 23.49 17.95
N PRO A 473 20.58 22.39 18.13
CA PRO A 473 21.51 21.91 17.10
C PRO A 473 20.76 21.41 15.87
N THR A 474 21.42 21.49 14.72
CA THR A 474 20.87 21.08 13.42
C THR A 474 20.73 19.56 13.32
N CYS A 475 19.62 19.09 12.76
CA CYS A 475 19.38 17.68 12.47
C CYS A 475 19.82 17.34 11.03
N MET A 476 21.10 16.99 10.86
CA MET A 476 21.69 16.68 9.55
C MET A 476 21.21 15.37 8.92
N SER A 477 20.53 14.51 9.69
CA SER A 477 20.12 13.18 9.23
C SER A 477 18.71 13.13 8.66
N LEU A 478 17.86 14.14 8.92
CA LEU A 478 16.47 14.16 8.48
C LEU A 478 16.38 14.44 6.98
N GLN A 479 15.83 13.49 6.23
CA GLN A 479 15.67 13.55 4.78
C GLN A 479 14.22 13.71 4.33
N TYR A 480 13.29 13.19 5.12
CA TYR A 480 11.87 13.11 4.78
C TYR A 480 11.03 13.76 5.88
N LEU A 481 10.38 14.86 5.55
CA LEU A 481 9.49 15.57 6.47
C LEU A 481 8.08 15.62 5.88
N THR A 482 7.11 15.16 6.65
CA THR A 482 5.69 15.27 6.33
C THR A 482 4.97 15.97 7.47
N ILE A 483 4.33 17.10 7.19
CA ILE A 483 3.45 17.81 8.13
C ILE A 483 2.15 18.09 7.39
N ARG A 484 1.08 17.39 7.76
CA ARG A 484 -0.21 17.45 7.08
C ARG A 484 -1.34 17.80 8.03
N ASP A 485 -2.28 18.61 7.56
CA ASP A 485 -3.49 18.93 8.33
C ASP A 485 -3.19 19.40 9.78
N CYS A 486 -2.06 20.10 10.00
CA CYS A 486 -1.66 20.66 11.29
C CYS A 486 -1.89 22.19 11.24
N PRO A 487 -3.08 22.69 11.64
CA PRO A 487 -3.47 24.09 11.39
C PRO A 487 -2.63 25.12 12.14
N GLY A 488 -1.99 24.74 13.24
CA GLY A 488 -1.11 25.61 14.03
C GLY A 488 0.33 25.72 13.49
N PHE A 489 0.68 24.96 12.44
CA PHE A 489 1.99 25.06 11.78
C PHE A 489 1.93 26.13 10.70
N THR A 490 2.72 27.20 10.84
CA THR A 490 2.70 28.35 9.92
C THR A 490 4.07 28.61 9.29
N SER A 491 4.19 29.72 8.61
CA SER A 491 5.44 30.18 7.99
C SER A 491 6.60 30.32 8.97
N CYS A 492 6.33 30.71 10.25
CA CYS A 492 7.37 30.79 11.28
C CYS A 492 7.98 29.43 11.58
N SER A 493 7.14 28.41 11.77
CA SER A 493 7.58 27.03 12.00
C SER A 493 8.34 26.48 10.77
N LEU A 494 7.92 26.83 9.55
CA LEU A 494 8.58 26.39 8.32
C LEU A 494 9.99 27.01 8.16
N SER A 495 10.16 28.27 8.51
CA SER A 495 11.47 28.95 8.55
C SER A 495 12.43 28.21 9.48
N MET A 496 11.93 27.77 10.64
CA MET A 496 12.74 26.99 11.59
C MET A 496 13.13 25.62 11.06
N VAL A 497 12.20 24.93 10.40
CA VAL A 497 12.50 23.64 9.73
C VAL A 497 13.66 23.81 8.74
N GLY A 498 13.66 24.85 7.94
CA GLY A 498 14.75 25.16 7.00
C GLY A 498 16.11 25.27 7.70
N LYS A 499 16.17 25.96 8.85
CA LYS A 499 17.40 26.14 9.64
C LYS A 499 17.85 24.84 10.33
N LEU A 500 16.90 24.09 10.92
CA LEU A 500 17.22 22.91 11.72
C LEU A 500 17.47 21.64 10.88
N CYS A 501 16.93 21.57 9.65
CA CYS A 501 16.96 20.35 8.83
C CYS A 501 17.53 20.62 7.43
N PRO A 502 18.83 20.94 7.30
CA PRO A 502 19.42 21.34 6.03
C PRO A 502 19.58 20.22 5.00
N SER A 503 19.38 18.96 5.37
CA SER A 503 19.55 17.79 4.50
C SER A 503 18.25 17.22 3.95
N LEU A 504 17.15 18.00 3.98
CA LEU A 504 15.86 17.56 3.50
C LEU A 504 15.88 17.29 1.99
N GLN A 505 15.37 16.13 1.60
CA GLN A 505 15.18 15.72 0.20
C GLN A 505 13.71 15.72 -0.22
N GLN A 506 12.82 15.47 0.74
CA GLN A 506 11.38 15.43 0.48
C GLN A 506 10.65 16.19 1.59
N ILE A 507 9.76 17.07 1.16
CA ILE A 507 8.89 17.82 2.07
C ILE A 507 7.43 17.71 1.61
N ASP A 508 6.56 17.42 2.56
CA ASP A 508 5.12 17.37 2.36
C ASP A 508 4.45 18.26 3.41
N LEU A 509 3.87 19.34 2.95
CA LEU A 509 3.22 20.37 3.74
C LEU A 509 1.72 20.46 3.42
N SER A 510 1.09 19.34 3.06
CA SER A 510 -0.29 19.32 2.57
C SER A 510 -1.27 19.90 3.57
N ARG A 511 -2.16 20.77 3.08
CA ARG A 511 -3.28 21.37 3.80
C ARG A 511 -2.88 22.20 5.02
N LEU A 512 -1.77 22.92 4.90
CA LEU A 512 -1.29 23.86 5.90
C LEU A 512 -1.71 25.28 5.49
N VAL A 513 -2.87 25.74 5.98
CA VAL A 513 -3.41 27.07 5.65
C VAL A 513 -2.56 28.23 6.19
N GLY A 514 -1.76 28.00 7.24
CA GLY A 514 -0.87 29.00 7.84
C GLY A 514 0.46 29.19 7.10
N VAL A 515 0.77 28.35 6.11
CA VAL A 515 1.99 28.47 5.29
C VAL A 515 1.71 29.42 4.13
N THR A 516 2.45 30.52 4.07
CA THR A 516 2.37 31.58 3.05
C THR A 516 3.65 31.63 2.23
N ASP A 517 3.68 32.50 1.22
CA ASP A 517 4.88 32.73 0.39
C ASP A 517 6.13 33.06 1.22
N ALA A 518 5.98 33.84 2.32
CA ALA A 518 7.08 34.16 3.22
C ALA A 518 7.74 32.93 3.83
N GLY A 519 6.94 31.91 4.18
CA GLY A 519 7.45 30.65 4.71
C GLY A 519 8.29 29.87 3.69
N ILE A 520 7.85 29.85 2.44
CA ILE A 520 8.59 29.21 1.34
C ILE A 520 9.90 29.96 1.08
N PHE A 521 9.88 31.31 1.05
CA PHE A 521 11.11 32.09 0.87
C PHE A 521 12.12 31.81 1.98
N SER A 522 11.67 31.83 3.25
CA SER A 522 12.54 31.54 4.39
C SER A 522 13.11 30.11 4.38
N LEU A 523 12.31 29.14 3.94
CA LEU A 523 12.77 27.76 3.76
C LEU A 523 13.91 27.70 2.73
N LEU A 524 13.74 28.36 1.58
CA LEU A 524 14.73 28.37 0.49
C LEU A 524 16.02 29.08 0.87
N GLU A 525 15.93 30.20 1.61
CA GLU A 525 17.09 30.94 2.10
C GLU A 525 17.91 30.15 3.12
N SER A 526 17.23 29.37 3.95
CA SER A 526 17.84 28.62 5.06
C SER A 526 18.32 27.22 4.64
N SER A 527 17.79 26.68 3.57
CA SER A 527 18.04 25.29 3.15
C SER A 527 19.20 25.21 2.18
N GLN A 528 20.20 24.41 2.52
CA GLN A 528 21.27 24.01 1.60
C GLN A 528 20.92 22.73 0.83
N SER A 529 19.70 22.21 1.01
CA SER A 529 19.29 20.91 0.51
C SER A 529 18.75 20.98 -0.92
N GLU A 530 19.12 19.99 -1.71
CA GLU A 530 18.50 19.73 -3.01
C GLU A 530 17.18 18.96 -2.80
N LEU A 531 16.07 19.68 -2.60
CA LEU A 531 14.76 19.04 -2.51
C LEU A 531 14.41 18.38 -3.85
N VAL A 532 14.09 17.11 -3.77
CA VAL A 532 13.71 16.26 -4.91
C VAL A 532 12.20 16.15 -5.05
N LYS A 533 11.49 16.15 -3.92
CA LYS A 533 10.02 16.07 -3.89
C LYS A 533 9.44 17.14 -2.98
N VAL A 534 8.50 17.92 -3.52
CA VAL A 534 7.76 18.95 -2.80
C VAL A 534 6.27 18.74 -3.00
N ASN A 535 5.52 18.59 -1.90
CA ASN A 535 4.08 18.50 -1.91
C ASN A 535 3.48 19.65 -1.09
N LEU A 536 2.73 20.50 -1.75
CA LEU A 536 2.06 21.69 -1.21
C LEU A 536 0.54 21.60 -1.40
N GLU A 537 -0.01 20.39 -1.57
CA GLU A 537 -1.45 20.17 -1.77
C GLU A 537 -2.28 20.94 -0.75
N GLY A 538 -3.24 21.76 -1.21
CA GLY A 538 -4.18 22.46 -0.34
C GLY A 538 -3.58 23.59 0.50
N CYS A 539 -2.37 24.06 0.22
CA CYS A 539 -1.81 25.27 0.81
C CYS A 539 -2.41 26.50 0.11
N VAL A 540 -3.59 26.89 0.54
CA VAL A 540 -4.42 27.91 -0.14
C VAL A 540 -3.87 29.34 -0.08
N SER A 541 -2.89 29.59 0.79
CA SER A 541 -2.25 30.91 0.98
C SER A 541 -0.95 31.08 0.15
N LEU A 542 -0.64 30.12 -0.73
CA LEU A 542 0.51 30.20 -1.62
C LEU A 542 0.10 30.82 -2.97
N SER A 543 0.93 31.74 -3.47
CA SER A 543 0.75 32.39 -4.77
C SER A 543 1.80 31.95 -5.80
N ASP A 544 1.65 32.43 -7.05
CA ASP A 544 2.64 32.22 -8.12
C ASP A 544 4.06 32.73 -7.75
N ALA A 545 4.17 33.70 -6.82
CA ALA A 545 5.46 34.24 -6.38
C ALA A 545 6.30 33.19 -5.65
N SER A 546 5.67 32.44 -4.72
CA SER A 546 6.35 31.36 -3.99
C SER A 546 6.81 30.25 -4.92
N ILE A 547 5.96 29.85 -5.89
CA ILE A 547 6.31 28.79 -6.84
C ILE A 547 7.43 29.23 -7.78
N SER A 548 7.39 30.48 -8.26
CA SER A 548 8.46 31.03 -9.09
C SER A 548 9.81 31.00 -8.37
N SER A 549 9.84 31.38 -7.09
CA SER A 549 11.06 31.34 -6.27
C SER A 549 11.53 29.89 -6.01
N LEU A 550 10.57 28.99 -5.69
CA LEU A 550 10.84 27.59 -5.44
C LEU A 550 11.49 26.93 -6.67
N VAL A 551 10.92 27.09 -7.86
CA VAL A 551 11.45 26.44 -9.07
C VAL A 551 12.73 27.09 -9.58
N LYS A 552 12.98 28.37 -9.31
CA LYS A 552 14.26 29.01 -9.58
C LYS A 552 15.38 28.43 -8.70
N ALA A 553 15.08 28.16 -7.44
CA ALA A 553 16.08 27.62 -6.51
C ALA A 553 16.29 26.10 -6.71
N LEU A 554 15.25 25.34 -6.96
CA LEU A 554 15.25 23.87 -6.91
C LEU A 554 14.99 23.19 -8.27
N GLY A 555 14.81 23.92 -9.34
CA GLY A 555 14.38 23.35 -10.64
C GLY A 555 15.35 22.33 -11.24
N SER A 556 16.62 22.37 -10.87
CA SER A 556 17.64 21.40 -11.29
C SER A 556 17.59 20.08 -10.52
N SER A 557 16.95 20.03 -9.33
CA SER A 557 16.86 18.84 -8.48
C SER A 557 15.45 18.29 -8.35
N LEU A 558 14.41 19.12 -8.60
CA LEU A 558 13.01 18.83 -8.33
C LEU A 558 12.44 17.83 -9.35
N LYS A 559 12.06 16.63 -8.88
CA LYS A 559 11.47 15.56 -9.71
C LYS A 559 9.95 15.42 -9.56
N PHE A 560 9.43 15.83 -8.41
CA PHE A 560 8.00 15.76 -8.11
C PHE A 560 7.53 17.09 -7.48
N LEU A 561 6.45 17.65 -8.01
CA LEU A 561 5.79 18.84 -7.47
C LEU A 561 4.27 18.66 -7.48
N SER A 562 3.63 18.78 -6.30
CA SER A 562 2.17 18.85 -6.20
C SER A 562 1.76 20.20 -5.62
N LEU A 563 0.89 20.85 -6.36
CA LEU A 563 0.24 22.13 -6.03
C LEU A 563 -1.29 21.98 -5.98
N LYS A 564 -1.76 20.73 -5.94
CA LYS A 564 -3.18 20.39 -6.01
C LYS A 564 -4.00 21.19 -5.00
N GLY A 565 -5.05 21.87 -5.48
CA GLY A 565 -5.97 22.66 -4.64
C GLY A 565 -5.43 24.01 -4.17
N CYS A 566 -4.27 24.45 -4.64
CA CYS A 566 -3.75 25.81 -4.40
C CYS A 566 -4.42 26.78 -5.38
N LYS A 567 -5.47 27.46 -4.93
CA LYS A 567 -6.36 28.24 -5.82
C LYS A 567 -5.73 29.50 -6.43
N GLU A 568 -4.74 30.08 -5.75
CA GLU A 568 -4.02 31.27 -6.20
C GLU A 568 -2.89 30.94 -7.19
N ILE A 569 -2.71 29.66 -7.52
CA ILE A 569 -1.75 29.19 -8.51
C ILE A 569 -2.38 29.26 -9.90
N THR A 570 -1.70 29.98 -10.81
CA THR A 570 -2.18 30.27 -12.16
C THR A 570 -1.19 29.77 -13.23
N ASP A 571 -1.48 30.07 -14.49
CA ASP A 571 -0.59 29.79 -15.62
C ASP A 571 0.82 30.41 -15.46
N ARG A 572 0.98 31.45 -14.65
CA ARG A 572 2.29 32.06 -14.33
C ARG A 572 3.23 31.07 -13.63
N SER A 573 2.67 30.25 -12.73
CA SER A 573 3.47 29.17 -12.11
C SER A 573 3.94 28.15 -13.15
N LEU A 574 3.08 27.77 -14.10
CA LEU A 574 3.45 26.82 -15.16
C LEU A 574 4.51 27.40 -16.11
N LEU A 575 4.44 28.70 -16.41
CA LEU A 575 5.49 29.40 -17.15
C LEU A 575 6.83 29.35 -16.39
N SER A 576 6.80 29.59 -15.08
CA SER A 576 8.02 29.53 -14.25
C SER A 576 8.59 28.11 -14.18
N ILE A 577 7.73 27.07 -14.05
CA ILE A 577 8.12 25.65 -14.06
C ILE A 577 8.75 25.30 -15.41
N SER A 578 8.12 25.68 -16.51
CA SER A 578 8.60 25.40 -17.86
C SER A 578 9.99 26.01 -18.15
N ALA A 579 10.28 27.16 -17.54
CA ALA A 579 11.55 27.86 -17.73
C ALA A 579 12.70 27.32 -16.88
N ASN A 580 12.41 26.80 -15.67
CA ASN A 580 13.44 26.50 -14.67
C ASN A 580 13.59 25.01 -14.37
N CYS A 581 12.60 24.15 -14.60
CA CYS A 581 12.65 22.74 -14.25
C CYS A 581 13.12 21.90 -15.44
N SER A 582 14.24 21.21 -15.30
CA SER A 582 14.80 20.31 -16.33
C SER A 582 14.62 18.82 -16.01
N VAL A 583 14.45 18.46 -14.73
CA VAL A 583 14.40 17.06 -14.25
C VAL A 583 13.04 16.67 -13.68
N LEU A 584 12.04 17.56 -13.74
CA LEU A 584 10.71 17.33 -13.21
C LEU A 584 10.00 16.23 -14.02
N LYS A 585 9.52 15.22 -13.33
CA LYS A 585 8.83 14.05 -13.92
C LYS A 585 7.34 14.06 -13.66
N ASP A 586 6.96 14.46 -12.45
CA ASP A 586 5.58 14.37 -11.99
C ASP A 586 5.10 15.74 -11.53
N LEU A 587 4.03 16.24 -12.15
CA LEU A 587 3.43 17.53 -11.85
C LEU A 587 1.93 17.36 -11.59
N ASP A 588 1.48 17.78 -10.40
CA ASP A 588 0.05 17.83 -10.08
C ASP A 588 -0.38 19.27 -9.78
N VAL A 589 -1.19 19.82 -10.66
CA VAL A 589 -1.82 21.16 -10.53
C VAL A 589 -3.34 21.05 -10.53
N SER A 590 -3.86 19.91 -10.08
CA SER A 590 -5.30 19.67 -9.98
C SER A 590 -6.00 20.71 -9.12
N CYS A 591 -7.20 21.14 -9.51
CA CYS A 591 -8.00 22.14 -8.79
C CYS A 591 -7.29 23.49 -8.60
N CYS A 592 -6.33 23.83 -9.46
CA CYS A 592 -5.70 25.14 -9.56
C CYS A 592 -6.36 25.98 -10.66
N SER A 593 -6.06 27.30 -10.72
CA SER A 593 -6.55 28.23 -11.73
C SER A 593 -5.71 28.16 -13.02
N ILE A 594 -5.65 26.96 -13.61
CA ILE A 594 -4.87 26.65 -14.81
C ILE A 594 -5.78 26.61 -16.03
N SER A 595 -5.32 27.23 -17.12
CA SER A 595 -5.99 27.25 -18.43
C SER A 595 -5.19 26.51 -19.52
N ASP A 596 -5.72 26.46 -20.73
CA ASP A 596 -5.02 25.93 -21.91
C ASP A 596 -3.68 26.65 -22.17
N PHE A 597 -3.54 27.90 -21.73
CA PHE A 597 -2.29 28.67 -21.89
C PHE A 597 -1.16 28.11 -21.02
N GLY A 598 -1.44 27.75 -19.77
CA GLY A 598 -0.48 27.09 -18.89
C GLY A 598 -0.05 25.71 -19.44
N VAL A 599 -1.01 24.93 -19.96
CA VAL A 599 -0.71 23.63 -20.59
C VAL A 599 0.19 23.84 -21.83
N ALA A 600 -0.07 24.87 -22.64
CA ALA A 600 0.77 25.20 -23.80
C ALA A 600 2.21 25.56 -23.39
N ALA A 601 2.39 26.28 -22.28
CA ALA A 601 3.71 26.65 -21.76
C ALA A 601 4.52 25.40 -21.38
N ILE A 602 3.93 24.48 -20.63
CA ILE A 602 4.57 23.21 -20.24
C ILE A 602 4.91 22.37 -21.48
N ALA A 603 3.96 22.22 -22.41
CA ALA A 603 4.14 21.40 -23.62
C ALA A 603 5.17 21.98 -24.61
N SER A 604 5.46 23.27 -24.53
CA SER A 604 6.45 23.94 -25.37
C SER A 604 7.88 23.90 -24.82
N ALA A 605 8.05 23.50 -23.57
CA ALA A 605 9.34 23.46 -22.87
C ALA A 605 10.11 22.19 -23.27
N LYS A 606 11.07 22.30 -24.18
CA LYS A 606 11.86 21.17 -24.69
C LYS A 606 12.72 20.47 -23.63
N GLN A 607 13.11 21.20 -22.57
CA GLN A 607 13.91 20.66 -21.47
C GLN A 607 13.10 19.86 -20.46
N LEU A 608 11.78 19.98 -20.49
CA LEU A 608 10.89 19.39 -19.50
C LEU A 608 10.35 18.04 -19.99
N ASN A 609 10.71 16.97 -19.29
CA ASN A 609 10.33 15.59 -19.62
C ASN A 609 9.35 15.04 -18.57
N LEU A 610 8.13 15.59 -18.54
CA LEU A 610 7.09 15.12 -17.64
C LEU A 610 6.63 13.72 -18.04
N ARG A 611 6.53 12.83 -17.05
CA ARG A 611 5.95 11.50 -17.18
C ARG A 611 4.47 11.53 -16.81
N THR A 612 4.14 12.25 -15.74
CA THR A 612 2.74 12.38 -15.29
C THR A 612 2.35 13.84 -15.14
N LEU A 613 1.17 14.17 -15.63
CA LEU A 613 0.54 15.49 -15.51
C LEU A 613 -0.89 15.35 -15.00
N SER A 614 -1.19 15.96 -13.86
CA SER A 614 -2.55 15.99 -13.34
C SER A 614 -3.13 17.40 -13.42
N LEU A 615 -4.22 17.53 -14.18
CA LEU A 615 -5.01 18.74 -14.41
C LEU A 615 -6.44 18.59 -13.87
N ALA A 616 -6.70 17.56 -13.04
CA ALA A 616 -8.03 17.24 -12.57
C ALA A 616 -8.71 18.44 -11.91
N GLY A 617 -9.96 18.72 -12.25
CA GLY A 617 -10.72 19.83 -11.67
C GLY A 617 -10.26 21.24 -12.10
N CYS A 618 -9.35 21.38 -13.06
CA CYS A 618 -9.00 22.68 -13.64
C CYS A 618 -10.14 23.15 -14.55
N ALA A 619 -10.81 24.24 -14.14
CA ALA A 619 -12.06 24.67 -14.75
C ALA A 619 -11.90 25.26 -16.16
N GLU A 620 -10.71 25.80 -16.50
CA GLU A 620 -10.42 26.49 -17.75
C GLU A 620 -9.64 25.65 -18.76
N VAL A 621 -9.38 24.38 -18.44
CA VAL A 621 -8.75 23.43 -19.38
C VAL A 621 -9.81 22.90 -20.34
N THR A 622 -9.55 23.05 -21.65
CA THR A 622 -10.50 22.72 -22.72
C THR A 622 -9.89 21.73 -23.72
N LYS A 623 -10.66 21.40 -24.76
CA LYS A 623 -10.20 20.59 -25.90
C LYS A 623 -8.96 21.15 -26.60
N LYS A 624 -8.70 22.47 -26.48
CA LYS A 624 -7.52 23.11 -27.09
C LYS A 624 -6.21 22.58 -26.54
N SER A 625 -6.20 22.16 -25.27
CA SER A 625 -5.01 21.56 -24.64
C SER A 625 -4.53 20.30 -25.38
N LEU A 626 -5.39 19.59 -26.11
CA LEU A 626 -5.03 18.37 -26.84
C LEU A 626 -3.87 18.59 -27.80
N SER A 627 -3.92 19.64 -28.61
CA SER A 627 -2.89 19.96 -29.60
C SER A 627 -1.53 20.29 -28.97
N PHE A 628 -1.53 20.76 -27.73
CA PHE A 628 -0.30 21.03 -26.98
C PHE A 628 0.24 19.73 -26.36
N LEU A 629 -0.61 18.91 -25.75
CA LEU A 629 -0.23 17.65 -25.13
C LEU A 629 0.30 16.62 -26.15
N GLU A 630 -0.17 16.65 -27.40
CA GLU A 630 0.40 15.84 -28.50
C GLU A 630 1.90 16.08 -28.72
N LYS A 631 2.42 17.28 -28.39
CA LYS A 631 3.85 17.57 -28.48
C LYS A 631 4.69 16.87 -27.43
N MET A 632 4.06 16.38 -26.35
CA MET A 632 4.73 15.69 -25.24
C MET A 632 4.76 14.17 -25.43
N LYS A 633 4.52 13.65 -26.62
CA LYS A 633 4.39 12.22 -26.93
C LYS A 633 5.60 11.36 -26.52
N GLU A 634 6.78 11.95 -26.41
CA GLU A 634 8.01 11.22 -26.08
C GLU A 634 8.19 11.03 -24.56
N SER A 635 7.49 11.81 -23.72
CA SER A 635 7.71 11.80 -22.28
C SER A 635 6.44 11.51 -21.47
N LEU A 636 5.25 11.96 -21.92
CA LEU A 636 4.02 11.89 -21.13
C LEU A 636 3.43 10.47 -21.16
N GLU A 637 3.46 9.80 -20.00
CA GLU A 637 2.94 8.44 -19.81
C GLU A 637 1.54 8.44 -19.15
N GLY A 638 1.23 9.45 -18.32
CA GLY A 638 -0.03 9.55 -17.58
C GLY A 638 -0.60 10.96 -17.56
N LEU A 639 -1.91 11.08 -17.82
CA LEU A 639 -2.66 12.33 -17.82
C LEU A 639 -3.96 12.18 -17.03
N ASN A 640 -4.17 13.06 -16.03
CA ASN A 640 -5.41 13.07 -15.27
C ASN A 640 -6.25 14.32 -15.63
N LEU A 641 -7.44 14.09 -16.16
CA LEU A 641 -8.41 15.10 -16.58
C LEU A 641 -9.75 14.97 -15.82
N GLN A 642 -9.80 14.20 -14.75
CA GLN A 642 -11.03 14.01 -13.98
C GLN A 642 -11.61 15.35 -13.52
N GLN A 643 -12.93 15.45 -13.50
CA GLN A 643 -13.63 16.66 -13.02
C GLN A 643 -13.30 17.97 -13.78
N CYS A 644 -12.68 17.91 -14.95
CA CYS A 644 -12.54 19.08 -15.83
C CYS A 644 -13.89 19.40 -16.49
N LYS A 645 -14.52 20.52 -16.10
CA LYS A 645 -15.91 20.86 -16.50
C LYS A 645 -16.10 21.01 -18.01
N LEU A 646 -15.08 21.46 -18.73
CA LEU A 646 -15.12 21.72 -20.18
C LEU A 646 -14.65 20.50 -21.02
N ILE A 647 -14.33 19.38 -20.37
CA ILE A 647 -13.94 18.12 -21.01
C ILE A 647 -15.05 17.10 -20.77
N ASN A 648 -15.92 16.91 -21.78
CA ASN A 648 -16.98 15.91 -21.75
C ASN A 648 -16.49 14.56 -22.32
N THR A 649 -17.31 13.52 -22.23
CA THR A 649 -16.99 12.16 -22.70
C THR A 649 -16.58 12.07 -24.16
N HIS A 650 -17.17 12.91 -25.03
CA HIS A 650 -16.79 12.99 -26.46
C HIS A 650 -15.38 13.57 -26.64
N VAL A 651 -15.05 14.60 -25.84
CA VAL A 651 -13.71 15.20 -25.85
C VAL A 651 -12.68 14.21 -25.29
N VAL A 652 -13.02 13.48 -24.24
CA VAL A 652 -12.16 12.40 -23.69
C VAL A 652 -11.83 11.38 -24.76
N GLY A 653 -12.81 10.90 -25.53
CA GLY A 653 -12.55 9.99 -26.65
C GLY A 653 -11.54 10.54 -27.66
N SER A 654 -11.58 11.86 -27.93
CA SER A 654 -10.59 12.49 -28.80
C SER A 654 -9.18 12.53 -28.18
N PHE A 655 -9.07 12.65 -26.85
CA PHE A 655 -7.79 12.55 -26.15
C PHE A 655 -7.26 11.11 -26.15
N GLU A 656 -8.09 10.11 -25.87
CA GLU A 656 -7.72 8.70 -25.90
C GLU A 656 -7.27 8.24 -27.29
N GLU A 657 -7.90 8.74 -28.35
CA GLU A 657 -7.56 8.42 -29.74
C GLU A 657 -6.19 9.01 -30.13
N LYS A 658 -5.97 10.27 -29.80
CA LYS A 658 -4.77 11.02 -30.21
C LYS A 658 -3.57 10.78 -29.29
N LEU A 659 -3.80 10.54 -28.00
CA LEU A 659 -2.78 10.27 -26.98
C LEU A 659 -2.76 8.78 -26.61
N TRP A 660 -2.83 7.89 -27.60
CA TRP A 660 -2.93 6.44 -27.43
C TRP A 660 -1.78 5.80 -26.62
N TRP A 661 -0.64 6.49 -26.52
CA TRP A 661 0.53 6.07 -25.72
C TRP A 661 0.43 6.47 -24.25
N CYS A 662 -0.53 7.30 -23.87
CA CYS A 662 -0.68 7.89 -22.55
C CYS A 662 -1.90 7.31 -21.85
N ASP A 663 -1.75 6.93 -20.58
CA ASP A 663 -2.87 6.51 -19.73
C ASP A 663 -3.67 7.74 -19.29
N ILE A 664 -4.95 7.79 -19.67
CA ILE A 664 -5.82 8.93 -19.37
C ILE A 664 -6.84 8.56 -18.31
N LEU A 665 -6.83 9.30 -17.21
CA LEU A 665 -7.87 9.27 -16.19
C LEU A 665 -8.84 10.42 -16.44
N SER A 666 -10.13 10.11 -16.67
CA SER A 666 -11.17 11.08 -17.03
C SER A 666 -12.46 10.91 -16.24
#